data_0f49b7f845b294d8f39feac921c82b93
#
_entry.id   0f49b7f845b294d8f39feac921c82b93
#
_cell.length_a   1.000
_cell.length_b   1.000
_cell.length_c   1.000
_cell.angle_alpha   90.00
_cell.angle_beta   90.00
_cell.angle_gamma   90.00
#
_symmetry.space_group_name_H-M   'P 1'
#
loop_
_entity.id
_entity.type
_entity.pdbx_description
1 polymer ?
#
loop_
_entity_poly.entity_id
_entity_poly.type
_entity_poly.pdbx_seq_one_letter_code
_entity_poly.pdbx_strand_id
1 'polypeptide(L)'
;MNVWKRVLPEIVLALAGMCLALLTTPSAHAAPPLAPRLPEAVHGLHYTTPAMVWDEALPLGNGCLGALVWGDGRPMRISLDRNDLWDTRPVPEFHSPEYSYELMCRWHDEGRTQDLIRVYEDPYRRAAPTKIPAGRIELIFGGNSLFTEAFLPIADPVAETRFSGGAFVRVMVHAIEPVGMITVRSSAPPAVRLVAPPFSGAPKGASDRETNTSDLALLSYPAPVRADGVAWQAFTQEGAEGFRFAIFMGWRERKGEWLAAWSIATNREGTDPLRIARERAERALLAGFDRMEQSHRAWWETYWRKSSVRLPNPVLERQWYLEQYKFGAASRRGHPPITLQAVWTADNEQIPPWKGDYHHDLNTQLSYWPCYAGNHLEEGMSYLDWLWDTRENCRDWTQRFFRLPGLNVPMTGDLNNSQIGGWRQYTHSATTAAWLAQHFYLHWKYSGDRRFLRERAYPYLREAAVFLEAITARKGPDGFRTIPLSASPEYYDNRPEAWFKTFTNYDLALIRWLFAATAELADELKLPGDAARWRAVLAEFPDFYLADTGALLLTKDHPVKESHRHFSHLMAIHPLGLIDWSDGDDARRTIRASLADLDRLGTDLWCGYSFAWLGSIAARALDGAKAERALELFSTAFTLRNSFHCNGDQSGKGYSKFTYRPFTLEGNFAAAAGIQEMLLKSHRGKILVFPALPESWKDASFTTLRAQGAFLVSAVRRNGKTERVEITSERGGRCVLVSPFSGRELVFSMSAGERRILTKDPAER
;
A
#
# COMPACT_ATOMS: atom_id res chain seq x y z
N MET A 1 9.91 8.32 -71.82
CA MET A 1 10.27 9.55 -72.59
C MET A 1 10.88 10.50 -71.58
N ASN A 2 12.18 10.51 -71.56
CA ASN A 2 13.08 11.59 -72.01
C ASN A 2 13.01 12.81 -71.12
N VAL A 3 14.01 13.19 -70.43
CA VAL A 3 15.41 13.64 -70.72
C VAL A 3 15.52 15.02 -70.06
N TRP A 4 16.46 15.42 -69.23
CA TRP A 4 17.87 15.76 -69.29
C TRP A 4 18.32 16.32 -67.93
N LYS A 5 19.31 15.86 -67.19
CA LYS A 5 20.76 16.01 -67.24
C LYS A 5 21.34 17.46 -67.18
N ARG A 6 22.19 17.64 -66.10
CA ARG A 6 23.48 18.47 -66.06
C ARG A 6 23.29 19.98 -65.87
N VAL A 7 24.07 20.69 -65.02
CA VAL A 7 25.51 20.90 -64.97
C VAL A 7 25.92 21.59 -63.66
N LEU A 8 27.00 21.13 -63.02
CA LEU A 8 27.88 21.92 -62.15
C LEU A 8 28.75 22.83 -63.01
N PRO A 9 29.29 23.95 -62.48
CA PRO A 9 30.74 23.91 -62.20
C PRO A 9 31.15 24.64 -60.88
N GLU A 10 32.31 24.19 -60.41
CA GLU A 10 33.24 24.74 -59.44
C GLU A 10 33.67 26.16 -59.68
N ILE A 11 33.95 26.96 -58.65
CA ILE A 11 35.06 27.92 -58.60
C ILE A 11 35.69 27.87 -57.19
N VAL A 12 37.00 27.77 -57.21
CA VAL A 12 37.99 27.62 -56.17
C VAL A 12 38.66 28.97 -55.85
N LEU A 13 38.97 29.14 -54.52
CA LEU A 13 40.07 29.97 -53.96
C LEU A 13 39.97 31.50 -53.94
N ALA A 14 40.03 32.13 -52.75
CA ALA A 14 41.29 32.60 -52.14
C ALA A 14 41.09 33.37 -50.83
N LEU A 15 41.79 32.93 -49.80
CA LEU A 15 42.60 33.59 -48.78
C LEU A 15 42.22 34.97 -48.22
N ALA A 16 42.02 35.03 -46.88
CA ALA A 16 42.98 35.69 -46.00
C ALA A 16 42.46 35.63 -44.54
N GLY A 17 43.34 35.27 -43.66
CA GLY A 17 43.11 35.02 -42.24
C GLY A 17 42.75 36.29 -41.46
N MET A 18 41.91 36.02 -40.47
CA MET A 18 41.90 36.75 -39.20
C MET A 18 41.65 35.75 -38.10
N CYS A 19 42.68 35.36 -37.37
CA CYS A 19 42.59 34.67 -36.11
C CYS A 19 41.84 35.54 -35.11
N LEU A 20 40.55 35.27 -34.91
CA LEU A 20 39.84 35.67 -33.70
C LEU A 20 39.82 34.45 -32.79
N ALA A 21 40.73 34.41 -31.84
CA ALA A 21 40.68 33.46 -30.73
C ALA A 21 39.42 33.75 -29.92
N LEU A 22 38.35 33.05 -30.25
CA LEU A 22 37.23 32.87 -29.32
C LEU A 22 37.75 32.04 -28.14
N LEU A 23 38.08 32.73 -27.05
CA LEU A 23 38.18 32.16 -25.72
C LEU A 23 36.84 31.50 -25.41
N THR A 24 36.67 30.23 -25.83
CA THR A 24 35.66 29.36 -25.25
C THR A 24 36.05 29.16 -23.81
N THR A 25 35.43 29.93 -22.90
CA THR A 25 35.38 29.56 -21.48
C THR A 25 34.90 28.12 -21.41
N PRO A 26 35.62 27.23 -20.72
CA PRO A 26 35.12 25.86 -20.55
C PRO A 26 33.78 25.96 -19.88
N SER A 27 32.72 25.64 -20.60
CA SER A 27 31.42 25.38 -20.05
C SER A 27 31.64 24.34 -18.96
N ALA A 28 31.49 24.71 -17.69
CA ALA A 28 31.60 23.80 -16.59
C ALA A 28 30.63 22.64 -16.91
N HIS A 29 31.16 21.48 -17.28
CA HIS A 29 30.37 20.30 -17.56
C HIS A 29 29.54 20.03 -16.32
N ALA A 30 28.24 20.30 -16.39
CA ALA A 30 27.32 19.98 -15.31
C ALA A 30 27.50 18.49 -15.01
N ALA A 31 27.80 18.15 -13.77
CA ALA A 31 27.95 16.76 -13.37
C ALA A 31 26.74 15.92 -13.84
N PRO A 32 26.97 14.69 -14.33
CA PRO A 32 25.88 13.87 -14.85
C PRO A 32 24.76 13.70 -13.82
N PRO A 33 23.49 13.51 -14.24
CA PRO A 33 22.38 13.30 -13.34
C PRO A 33 22.58 12.07 -12.49
N LEU A 34 22.12 12.13 -11.25
CA LEU A 34 21.97 10.93 -10.42
C LEU A 34 20.85 10.08 -11.03
N ALA A 35 21.12 8.81 -11.31
CA ALA A 35 20.17 7.87 -11.88
C ALA A 35 19.78 6.80 -10.84
N PRO A 36 18.51 6.39 -10.79
CA PRO A 36 18.09 5.29 -9.90
C PRO A 36 18.86 3.99 -10.20
N ARG A 37 19.17 3.26 -9.14
CA ARG A 37 19.83 1.95 -9.21
C ARG A 37 18.77 0.85 -9.27
N LEU A 38 19.08 -0.22 -9.97
CA LEU A 38 18.31 -1.46 -9.89
C LEU A 38 18.61 -2.16 -8.56
N PRO A 39 17.68 -2.96 -8.01
CA PRO A 39 17.97 -3.82 -6.88
C PRO A 39 19.14 -4.77 -7.17
N GLU A 40 19.99 -4.96 -6.18
CA GLU A 40 21.08 -5.92 -6.21
C GLU A 40 20.60 -7.30 -5.73
N ALA A 41 21.36 -8.37 -5.97
CA ALA A 41 21.00 -9.72 -5.56
C ALA A 41 20.74 -9.84 -4.03
N VAL A 42 21.48 -9.06 -3.22
CA VAL A 42 21.34 -9.03 -1.75
C VAL A 42 19.97 -8.54 -1.29
N HIS A 43 19.25 -7.78 -2.12
CA HIS A 43 17.90 -7.30 -1.82
C HIS A 43 16.83 -8.37 -2.03
N GLY A 44 17.13 -9.45 -2.78
CA GLY A 44 16.23 -10.55 -3.04
C GLY A 44 16.01 -11.50 -1.86
N LEU A 45 15.19 -12.53 -2.10
CA LEU A 45 14.93 -13.60 -1.15
C LEU A 45 15.78 -14.81 -1.53
N HIS A 46 16.53 -15.37 -0.59
CA HIS A 46 17.34 -16.55 -0.80
C HIS A 46 17.07 -17.57 0.32
N TYR A 47 16.70 -18.80 -0.06
CA TYR A 47 16.35 -19.88 0.83
C TYR A 47 17.30 -21.06 0.63
N THR A 48 17.93 -21.50 1.70
CA THR A 48 18.76 -22.73 1.77
C THR A 48 17.98 -23.90 2.35
N THR A 49 16.76 -23.66 2.82
CA THR A 49 15.80 -24.69 3.28
C THR A 49 14.45 -24.39 2.65
N PRO A 50 13.64 -25.42 2.30
CA PRO A 50 12.35 -25.17 1.66
C PRO A 50 11.39 -24.43 2.60
N ALA A 51 10.53 -23.59 2.04
CA ALA A 51 9.35 -23.10 2.73
C ALA A 51 8.32 -24.24 2.76
N MET A 52 7.89 -24.67 3.94
CA MET A 52 6.95 -25.78 4.10
C MET A 52 5.52 -25.32 4.35
N VAL A 53 5.33 -24.02 4.53
CA VAL A 53 4.03 -23.36 4.72
C VAL A 53 3.86 -22.21 3.73
N TRP A 54 2.63 -21.98 3.32
CA TRP A 54 2.30 -21.03 2.25
C TRP A 54 2.67 -19.58 2.58
N ASP A 55 2.60 -19.17 3.84
CA ASP A 55 2.89 -17.80 4.29
C ASP A 55 4.40 -17.47 4.34
N GLU A 56 5.28 -18.47 4.17
CA GLU A 56 6.73 -18.30 3.98
C GLU A 56 7.18 -18.41 2.52
N ALA A 57 6.26 -18.61 1.60
CA ALA A 57 6.54 -18.81 0.20
C ALA A 57 7.20 -17.61 -0.48
N LEU A 58 7.86 -17.85 -1.63
CA LEU A 58 8.34 -16.79 -2.51
C LEU A 58 7.15 -16.12 -3.23
N PRO A 59 6.87 -14.83 -2.99
CA PRO A 59 5.71 -14.15 -3.53
C PRO A 59 5.97 -13.61 -4.93
N LEU A 60 5.09 -13.92 -5.88
CA LEU A 60 5.08 -13.38 -7.23
C LEU A 60 3.75 -12.68 -7.49
N GLY A 61 3.74 -11.61 -8.30
CA GLY A 61 2.50 -10.93 -8.62
C GLY A 61 2.64 -9.83 -9.67
N ASN A 62 1.49 -9.36 -10.16
CA ASN A 62 1.39 -8.27 -11.13
C ASN A 62 0.20 -7.32 -10.86
N GLY A 63 -0.31 -7.31 -9.63
CA GLY A 63 -1.48 -6.53 -9.25
C GLY A 63 -2.83 -7.11 -9.68
N CYS A 64 -2.83 -8.09 -10.59
CA CYS A 64 -4.01 -8.86 -10.98
C CYS A 64 -3.92 -10.30 -10.49
N LEU A 65 -2.87 -11.00 -10.89
CA LEU A 65 -2.56 -12.36 -10.46
C LEU A 65 -1.49 -12.35 -9.40
N GLY A 66 -1.59 -13.30 -8.47
CA GLY A 66 -0.57 -13.65 -7.51
C GLY A 66 -0.22 -15.12 -7.53
N ALA A 67 1.00 -15.44 -7.13
CA ALA A 67 1.43 -16.79 -6.91
C ALA A 67 2.40 -16.86 -5.72
N LEU A 68 2.32 -17.95 -4.95
CA LEU A 68 3.22 -18.26 -3.84
C LEU A 68 3.94 -19.55 -4.14
N VAL A 69 5.28 -19.53 -4.24
CA VAL A 69 6.10 -20.68 -4.61
C VAL A 69 6.75 -21.28 -3.36
N TRP A 70 6.42 -22.54 -3.06
CA TRP A 70 6.86 -23.21 -1.83
C TRP A 70 6.88 -24.76 -1.95
N GLY A 71 7.30 -25.45 -0.91
CA GLY A 71 7.41 -26.91 -0.85
C GLY A 71 8.79 -27.44 -1.24
N ASP A 72 9.03 -28.70 -0.93
CA ASP A 72 10.31 -29.39 -1.08
C ASP A 72 10.46 -30.18 -2.40
N GLY A 73 9.47 -30.07 -3.29
CA GLY A 73 9.42 -30.84 -4.55
C GLY A 73 8.58 -32.14 -4.46
N ARG A 74 7.97 -32.43 -3.29
CA ARG A 74 7.16 -33.63 -3.03
C ARG A 74 5.79 -33.34 -2.37
N PRO A 75 5.02 -32.40 -2.90
CA PRO A 75 5.15 -31.58 -4.09
C PRO A 75 5.85 -30.22 -3.85
N MET A 76 6.39 -29.63 -4.91
CA MET A 76 6.55 -28.19 -5.03
C MET A 76 5.18 -27.61 -5.37
N ARG A 77 4.78 -26.56 -4.65
CA ARG A 77 3.48 -25.93 -4.75
C ARG A 77 3.58 -24.51 -5.29
N ILE A 78 2.63 -24.13 -6.10
CA ILE A 78 2.42 -22.78 -6.57
C ILE A 78 0.97 -22.44 -6.23
N SER A 79 0.75 -21.79 -5.10
CA SER A 79 -0.57 -21.31 -4.70
C SER A 79 -0.97 -20.15 -5.59
N LEU A 80 -2.22 -20.13 -6.05
CA LEU A 80 -2.71 -19.21 -7.06
C LEU A 80 -3.75 -18.28 -6.45
N ASP A 81 -3.69 -17.02 -6.84
CA ASP A 81 -4.68 -16.02 -6.47
C ASP A 81 -4.92 -15.02 -7.60
N ARG A 82 -6.04 -14.32 -7.49
CA ARG A 82 -6.40 -13.17 -8.30
C ARG A 82 -7.14 -12.14 -7.44
N ASN A 83 -6.82 -10.88 -7.59
CA ASN A 83 -7.28 -9.83 -6.68
C ASN A 83 -8.82 -9.61 -6.66
N ASP A 84 -9.54 -9.99 -7.72
CA ASP A 84 -11.00 -9.88 -7.83
C ASP A 84 -11.76 -11.17 -7.53
N LEU A 85 -11.12 -12.20 -6.96
CA LEU A 85 -11.79 -13.39 -6.47
C LEU A 85 -12.43 -13.11 -5.09
N TRP A 86 -13.72 -12.88 -5.13
CA TRP A 86 -14.51 -12.53 -3.95
C TRP A 86 -15.88 -13.18 -3.95
N ASP A 87 -16.31 -13.64 -2.79
CA ASP A 87 -17.71 -13.83 -2.48
C ASP A 87 -18.25 -12.51 -1.94
N THR A 88 -19.15 -11.88 -2.66
CA THR A 88 -19.74 -10.59 -2.32
C THR A 88 -21.22 -10.69 -1.95
N ARG A 89 -21.67 -11.88 -1.45
CA ARG A 89 -23.05 -12.04 -0.97
C ARG A 89 -23.38 -10.97 0.04
N PRO A 90 -24.54 -10.28 -0.10
CA PRO A 90 -24.92 -9.23 0.85
C PRO A 90 -25.15 -9.81 2.24
N VAL A 91 -24.88 -9.01 3.26
CA VAL A 91 -25.21 -9.32 4.66
C VAL A 91 -26.63 -8.88 4.94
N PRO A 92 -27.61 -9.80 5.11
CA PRO A 92 -29.03 -9.43 5.23
C PRO A 92 -29.32 -8.50 6.40
N GLU A 93 -28.60 -8.68 7.52
CA GLU A 93 -28.77 -7.87 8.74
C GLU A 93 -28.51 -6.38 8.47
N PHE A 94 -27.58 -6.05 7.58
CA PHE A 94 -27.24 -4.66 7.23
C PHE A 94 -28.28 -4.00 6.31
N HIS A 95 -29.30 -4.73 5.91
CA HIS A 95 -30.47 -4.21 5.19
C HIS A 95 -31.74 -4.18 6.06
N SER A 96 -31.64 -4.58 7.34
CA SER A 96 -32.78 -4.56 8.27
C SER A 96 -33.08 -3.16 8.78
N PRO A 97 -34.31 -2.87 9.20
CA PRO A 97 -34.67 -1.58 9.85
C PRO A 97 -33.91 -1.31 11.15
N GLU A 98 -33.39 -2.36 11.81
CA GLU A 98 -32.58 -2.25 13.05
C GLU A 98 -31.16 -1.73 12.76
N TYR A 99 -30.68 -1.86 11.54
CA TYR A 99 -29.36 -1.37 11.13
C TYR A 99 -29.42 0.12 10.82
N SER A 100 -29.32 0.96 11.85
CA SER A 100 -29.30 2.42 11.72
C SER A 100 -28.46 3.07 12.81
N TYR A 101 -27.80 4.17 12.48
CA TYR A 101 -26.98 4.94 13.42
C TYR A 101 -27.76 5.50 14.59
N GLU A 102 -28.99 5.98 14.33
CA GLU A 102 -29.87 6.46 15.39
C GLU A 102 -30.19 5.39 16.42
N LEU A 103 -30.49 4.18 15.95
CA LEU A 103 -30.82 3.06 16.85
C LEU A 103 -29.58 2.58 17.61
N MET A 104 -28.42 2.55 16.94
CA MET A 104 -27.13 2.26 17.58
C MET A 104 -26.84 3.24 18.73
N CYS A 105 -26.97 4.54 18.52
CA CYS A 105 -26.79 5.56 19.57
C CYS A 105 -27.76 5.34 20.74
N ARG A 106 -29.04 5.08 20.43
CA ARG A 106 -30.06 4.81 21.44
C ARG A 106 -29.73 3.58 22.28
N TRP A 107 -29.38 2.45 21.65
CA TRP A 107 -29.02 1.23 22.35
C TRP A 107 -27.76 1.37 23.18
N HIS A 108 -26.80 2.14 22.72
CA HIS A 108 -25.63 2.49 23.51
C HIS A 108 -26.04 3.25 24.79
N ASP A 109 -26.89 4.27 24.67
CA ASP A 109 -27.36 5.09 25.80
C ASP A 109 -28.23 4.28 26.79
N GLU A 110 -28.97 3.28 26.29
CA GLU A 110 -29.80 2.36 27.09
C GLU A 110 -29.01 1.17 27.68
N GLY A 111 -27.69 1.05 27.34
CA GLY A 111 -26.85 -0.07 27.78
C GLY A 111 -27.21 -1.42 27.14
N ARG A 112 -27.87 -1.43 25.99
CA ARG A 112 -28.35 -2.63 25.27
C ARG A 112 -27.23 -3.30 24.48
N THR A 113 -26.18 -3.71 25.17
CA THR A 113 -24.95 -4.26 24.54
C THR A 113 -25.23 -5.51 23.69
N GLN A 114 -26.17 -6.38 24.11
CA GLN A 114 -26.50 -7.61 23.36
C GLN A 114 -27.14 -7.30 21.99
N ASP A 115 -27.98 -6.27 21.92
CA ASP A 115 -28.58 -5.85 20.65
C ASP A 115 -27.52 -5.25 19.71
N LEU A 116 -26.57 -4.48 20.27
CA LEU A 116 -25.43 -3.96 19.52
C LEU A 116 -24.57 -5.09 18.94
N ILE A 117 -24.28 -6.14 19.72
CA ILE A 117 -23.52 -7.31 19.25
C ILE A 117 -24.31 -8.01 18.14
N ARG A 118 -25.57 -8.34 18.37
CA ARG A 118 -26.42 -9.09 17.45
C ARG A 118 -26.53 -8.44 16.07
N VAL A 119 -26.69 -7.13 16.03
CA VAL A 119 -26.94 -6.41 14.77
C VAL A 119 -25.65 -5.99 14.07
N TYR A 120 -24.61 -5.63 14.80
CA TYR A 120 -23.42 -4.97 14.23
C TYR A 120 -22.15 -5.80 14.27
N GLU A 121 -22.05 -6.87 15.10
CA GLU A 121 -20.86 -7.75 15.18
C GLU A 121 -21.12 -9.18 14.71
N ASP A 122 -22.18 -9.82 15.21
CA ASP A 122 -22.44 -11.23 14.87
C ASP A 122 -22.50 -11.53 13.37
N PRO A 123 -23.02 -10.62 12.51
CA PRO A 123 -23.01 -10.85 11.07
C PRO A 123 -21.62 -11.06 10.47
N TYR A 124 -20.58 -10.49 11.06
CA TYR A 124 -19.19 -10.66 10.60
C TYR A 124 -18.68 -12.11 10.76
N ARG A 125 -19.29 -12.90 11.63
CA ARG A 125 -18.92 -14.32 11.85
C ARG A 125 -19.38 -15.24 10.72
N ARG A 126 -20.19 -14.76 9.77
CA ARG A 126 -20.54 -15.50 8.57
C ARG A 126 -19.30 -15.78 7.71
N ALA A 127 -19.29 -16.89 6.97
CA ALA A 127 -18.19 -17.18 6.05
C ALA A 127 -18.05 -16.11 4.95
N ALA A 128 -19.18 -15.62 4.40
CA ALA A 128 -19.22 -14.58 3.38
C ALA A 128 -19.83 -13.27 3.96
N PRO A 129 -19.49 -12.09 3.40
CA PRO A 129 -18.54 -11.84 2.29
C PRO A 129 -17.08 -12.12 2.65
N THR A 130 -16.26 -12.49 1.66
CA THR A 130 -14.82 -12.77 1.87
C THR A 130 -14.07 -12.84 0.56
N LYS A 131 -12.78 -12.55 0.59
CA LYS A 131 -11.86 -12.91 -0.48
C LYS A 131 -11.69 -14.44 -0.52
N ILE A 132 -11.57 -15.02 -1.73
CA ILE A 132 -11.43 -16.46 -1.89
C ILE A 132 -10.16 -16.82 -2.67
N PRO A 133 -9.47 -17.94 -2.33
CA PRO A 133 -8.30 -18.40 -3.06
C PRO A 133 -8.71 -19.03 -4.41
N ALA A 134 -7.75 -19.06 -5.35
CA ALA A 134 -7.97 -19.70 -6.65
C ALA A 134 -7.64 -21.20 -6.65
N GLY A 135 -6.79 -21.68 -5.75
CA GLY A 135 -6.27 -23.04 -5.71
C GLY A 135 -4.77 -23.10 -5.91
N ARG A 136 -4.23 -24.24 -6.38
CA ARG A 136 -2.78 -24.37 -6.56
C ARG A 136 -2.39 -25.35 -7.67
N ILE A 137 -1.19 -25.15 -8.19
CA ILE A 137 -0.48 -26.12 -9.04
C ILE A 137 0.51 -26.87 -8.15
N GLU A 138 0.56 -28.18 -8.31
CA GLU A 138 1.55 -29.06 -7.65
C GLU A 138 2.42 -29.73 -8.70
N LEU A 139 3.74 -29.60 -8.53
CA LEU A 139 4.75 -30.27 -9.33
C LEU A 139 5.42 -31.34 -8.47
N ILE A 140 5.36 -32.60 -8.89
CA ILE A 140 5.90 -33.74 -8.15
C ILE A 140 7.07 -34.30 -8.93
N PHE A 141 8.27 -34.21 -8.34
CA PHE A 141 9.50 -34.70 -8.92
C PHE A 141 9.76 -36.15 -8.50
N GLY A 142 10.16 -36.99 -9.45
CA GLY A 142 10.53 -38.37 -9.19
C GLY A 142 11.92 -38.52 -8.61
N GLY A 143 12.26 -39.73 -8.16
CA GLY A 143 13.61 -40.09 -7.67
C GLY A 143 13.98 -39.42 -6.34
N ASN A 144 15.27 -39.19 -6.14
CA ASN A 144 15.85 -38.57 -4.93
C ASN A 144 16.07 -37.05 -5.09
N SER A 145 15.19 -36.36 -5.83
CA SER A 145 15.28 -34.91 -5.96
C SER A 145 14.99 -34.25 -4.62
N LEU A 146 16.02 -33.76 -3.94
CA LEU A 146 15.93 -33.03 -2.68
C LEU A 146 16.10 -31.54 -2.94
N PHE A 147 15.34 -30.71 -2.27
CA PHE A 147 15.49 -29.25 -2.31
C PHE A 147 16.94 -28.87 -1.95
N THR A 148 17.51 -27.94 -2.73
CA THR A 148 18.85 -27.40 -2.48
C THR A 148 18.80 -25.94 -2.11
N GLU A 149 18.18 -25.12 -2.93
CA GLU A 149 18.01 -23.69 -2.72
C GLU A 149 16.86 -23.14 -3.53
N ALA A 150 16.31 -21.99 -3.08
CA ALA A 150 15.39 -21.18 -3.88
C ALA A 150 15.79 -19.71 -3.78
N PHE A 151 15.62 -18.99 -4.88
CA PHE A 151 15.97 -17.59 -4.99
C PHE A 151 14.90 -16.80 -5.73
N LEU A 152 14.59 -15.60 -5.25
CA LEU A 152 13.75 -14.62 -5.94
C LEU A 152 14.55 -13.31 -6.09
N PRO A 153 15.15 -13.07 -7.27
CA PRO A 153 15.70 -11.76 -7.60
C PRO A 153 14.54 -10.77 -7.79
N ILE A 154 14.56 -9.66 -7.07
CA ILE A 154 13.46 -8.69 -7.17
C ILE A 154 13.65 -7.65 -8.28
N ALA A 155 14.82 -7.63 -8.90
CA ALA A 155 15.09 -6.75 -10.05
C ALA A 155 14.29 -7.19 -11.30
N ASP A 156 14.17 -8.49 -11.51
CA ASP A 156 13.38 -9.15 -12.55
C ASP A 156 12.75 -10.43 -11.99
N PRO A 157 11.62 -10.34 -11.27
CA PRO A 157 11.13 -11.38 -10.37
C PRO A 157 10.73 -12.68 -11.06
N VAL A 158 11.66 -13.58 -11.18
CA VAL A 158 11.48 -14.97 -11.57
C VAL A 158 11.96 -15.84 -10.41
N ALA A 159 11.06 -16.55 -9.76
CA ALA A 159 11.43 -17.47 -8.68
C ALA A 159 12.16 -18.67 -9.25
N GLU A 160 13.34 -18.97 -8.73
CA GLU A 160 14.21 -20.08 -9.13
C GLU A 160 14.31 -21.09 -7.98
N THR A 161 14.13 -22.36 -8.26
CA THR A 161 14.30 -23.44 -7.27
C THR A 161 15.17 -24.53 -7.85
N ARG A 162 16.16 -24.96 -7.09
CA ARG A 162 17.09 -26.03 -7.46
C ARG A 162 16.93 -27.24 -6.57
N PHE A 163 17.06 -28.40 -7.17
CA PHE A 163 17.01 -29.70 -6.50
C PHE A 163 18.28 -30.50 -6.79
N SER A 164 18.63 -31.41 -5.90
CA SER A 164 19.66 -32.41 -6.16
C SER A 164 19.30 -33.23 -7.39
N GLY A 165 20.31 -33.79 -8.09
CA GLY A 165 20.06 -34.49 -9.36
C GLY A 165 19.83 -33.56 -10.56
N GLY A 166 20.01 -32.23 -10.38
CA GLY A 166 20.04 -31.25 -11.47
C GLY A 166 18.67 -30.70 -11.92
N ALA A 167 17.59 -31.03 -11.22
CA ALA A 167 16.29 -30.41 -11.53
C ALA A 167 16.31 -28.93 -11.15
N PHE A 168 15.88 -28.07 -12.09
CA PHE A 168 15.82 -26.62 -11.97
C PHE A 168 14.49 -26.08 -12.45
N VAL A 169 13.80 -25.35 -11.59
CA VAL A 169 12.47 -24.79 -11.83
C VAL A 169 12.55 -23.27 -11.82
N ARG A 170 11.91 -22.64 -12.81
CA ARG A 170 11.70 -21.20 -12.84
C ARG A 170 10.21 -20.91 -12.91
N VAL A 171 9.72 -19.99 -12.11
CA VAL A 171 8.32 -19.59 -12.05
C VAL A 171 8.23 -18.07 -12.17
N MET A 172 7.35 -17.60 -13.01
CA MET A 172 7.11 -16.19 -13.26
C MET A 172 5.59 -15.90 -13.28
N VAL A 173 5.15 -14.84 -12.63
CA VAL A 173 3.88 -14.15 -12.96
C VAL A 173 4.26 -12.98 -13.84
N HIS A 174 3.79 -12.96 -15.08
CA HIS A 174 4.21 -11.98 -16.06
C HIS A 174 3.76 -10.56 -15.65
N ALA A 175 4.66 -9.57 -15.75
CA ALA A 175 4.43 -8.23 -15.20
C ALA A 175 3.24 -7.46 -15.82
N ILE A 176 2.86 -7.80 -17.06
CA ILE A 176 1.82 -7.09 -17.82
C ILE A 176 0.62 -8.00 -18.09
N GLU A 177 0.89 -9.20 -18.67
CA GLU A 177 -0.16 -10.12 -19.04
C GLU A 177 -0.67 -10.90 -17.82
N PRO A 178 -1.99 -11.18 -17.69
CA PRO A 178 -2.52 -11.95 -16.57
C PRO A 178 -2.29 -13.45 -16.78
N VAL A 179 -1.01 -13.83 -16.86
CA VAL A 179 -0.54 -15.21 -17.03
C VAL A 179 0.65 -15.49 -16.12
N GLY A 180 0.77 -16.73 -15.68
CA GLY A 180 1.99 -17.23 -15.09
C GLY A 180 2.64 -18.29 -15.96
N MET A 181 3.95 -18.47 -15.82
CA MET A 181 4.72 -19.43 -16.59
C MET A 181 5.69 -20.21 -15.70
N ILE A 182 5.94 -21.46 -16.07
CA ILE A 182 6.88 -22.34 -15.40
C ILE A 182 7.79 -22.97 -16.45
N THR A 183 9.10 -23.01 -16.19
CA THR A 183 10.00 -23.90 -16.89
C THR A 183 10.62 -24.90 -15.92
N VAL A 184 10.80 -26.12 -16.38
CA VAL A 184 11.49 -27.18 -15.63
C VAL A 184 12.54 -27.82 -16.54
N ARG A 185 13.77 -27.81 -16.07
CA ARG A 185 14.86 -28.64 -16.63
C ARG A 185 15.13 -29.79 -15.67
N SER A 186 14.94 -31.01 -16.11
CA SER A 186 15.12 -32.21 -15.32
C SER A 186 15.30 -33.43 -16.22
N SER A 187 15.75 -34.55 -15.66
CA SER A 187 15.90 -35.81 -16.39
C SER A 187 14.56 -36.42 -16.84
N ALA A 188 13.48 -36.08 -16.17
CA ALA A 188 12.10 -36.46 -16.51
C ALA A 188 11.15 -35.31 -16.17
N PRO A 189 10.05 -35.12 -16.92
CA PRO A 189 9.05 -34.10 -16.61
C PRO A 189 8.41 -34.36 -15.24
N PRO A 190 7.99 -33.30 -14.50
CA PRO A 190 7.26 -33.49 -13.25
C PRO A 190 5.85 -34.05 -13.52
N ALA A 191 5.33 -34.83 -12.59
CA ALA A 191 3.89 -35.06 -12.56
C ALA A 191 3.18 -33.78 -12.09
N VAL A 192 2.10 -33.43 -12.77
CA VAL A 192 1.39 -32.16 -12.57
C VAL A 192 0.00 -32.40 -12.03
N ARG A 193 -0.41 -31.60 -11.06
CA ARG A 193 -1.77 -31.61 -10.53
C ARG A 193 -2.29 -30.18 -10.33
N LEU A 194 -3.43 -29.85 -10.93
CA LEU A 194 -4.16 -28.62 -10.64
C LEU A 194 -5.22 -28.92 -9.56
N VAL A 195 -5.09 -28.26 -8.41
CA VAL A 195 -5.90 -28.51 -7.21
C VAL A 195 -6.85 -27.34 -6.98
N ALA A 196 -8.15 -27.59 -7.00
CA ALA A 196 -9.15 -26.61 -6.65
C ALA A 196 -9.31 -26.49 -5.13
N PRO A 197 -9.68 -25.31 -4.60
CA PRO A 197 -9.96 -25.13 -3.19
C PRO A 197 -11.18 -25.98 -2.74
N PRO A 198 -11.21 -26.43 -1.48
CA PRO A 198 -12.32 -27.24 -0.96
C PRO A 198 -13.48 -26.36 -0.50
N PHE A 199 -14.21 -25.75 -1.43
CA PHE A 199 -15.38 -24.91 -1.13
C PHE A 199 -16.63 -25.70 -0.76
N SER A 200 -16.58 -27.02 -0.74
CA SER A 200 -17.67 -27.93 -0.41
C SER A 200 -17.16 -29.11 0.43
N GLY A 201 -18.06 -29.75 1.16
CA GLY A 201 -17.74 -30.88 2.03
C GLY A 201 -18.06 -30.60 3.49
N ALA A 202 -17.69 -31.52 4.37
CA ALA A 202 -17.86 -31.33 5.81
C ALA A 202 -16.78 -30.34 6.34
N PRO A 203 -17.16 -29.28 7.04
CA PRO A 203 -16.20 -28.42 7.71
C PRO A 203 -15.34 -29.21 8.70
N LYS A 204 -14.05 -28.92 8.74
CA LYS A 204 -13.09 -29.57 9.66
C LYS A 204 -13.15 -28.98 11.09
N GLY A 205 -13.95 -27.93 11.27
CA GLY A 205 -14.21 -27.30 12.57
C GLY A 205 -13.13 -26.37 13.10
N ALA A 206 -12.11 -26.08 12.30
CA ALA A 206 -11.08 -25.11 12.68
C ALA A 206 -11.62 -23.69 12.44
N SER A 207 -11.88 -22.95 13.53
CA SER A 207 -12.14 -21.51 13.46
C SER A 207 -11.24 -20.82 14.47
N ASP A 208 -10.63 -19.72 14.06
CA ASP A 208 -9.88 -18.84 14.94
C ASP A 208 -10.68 -17.55 15.13
N ARG A 209 -10.97 -17.21 16.40
CA ARG A 209 -11.75 -16.02 16.72
C ARG A 209 -10.95 -14.74 16.60
N GLU A 210 -9.64 -14.76 16.83
CA GLU A 210 -8.79 -13.57 16.71
C GLU A 210 -8.69 -13.09 15.29
N THR A 211 -8.53 -14.02 14.36
CA THR A 211 -8.34 -13.72 12.93
C THR A 211 -9.63 -13.85 12.12
N ASN A 212 -10.73 -14.24 12.76
CA ASN A 212 -12.02 -14.53 12.13
C ASN A 212 -11.91 -15.48 10.91
N THR A 213 -11.02 -16.49 11.01
CA THR A 213 -10.88 -17.53 9.98
C THR A 213 -11.85 -18.66 10.25
N SER A 214 -12.28 -19.30 9.17
CA SER A 214 -13.13 -20.50 9.20
C SER A 214 -12.90 -21.33 7.93
N ASP A 215 -13.46 -22.56 7.91
CA ASP A 215 -13.29 -23.44 6.76
C ASP A 215 -13.92 -22.86 5.48
N LEU A 216 -13.20 -22.98 4.36
CA LEU A 216 -13.73 -22.63 3.02
C LEU A 216 -14.99 -23.42 2.66
N ALA A 217 -15.17 -24.63 3.18
CA ALA A 217 -16.34 -25.46 2.97
C ALA A 217 -17.65 -24.80 3.42
N LEU A 218 -17.60 -23.86 4.38
CA LEU A 218 -18.75 -23.09 4.83
C LEU A 218 -19.32 -22.14 3.76
N LEU A 219 -18.56 -21.83 2.71
CA LEU A 219 -19.08 -21.08 1.55
C LEU A 219 -20.10 -21.90 0.76
N SER A 220 -20.05 -23.24 0.86
CA SER A 220 -21.03 -24.18 0.30
C SER A 220 -21.19 -24.06 -1.21
N TYR A 221 -20.08 -23.83 -1.94
CA TYR A 221 -20.12 -23.80 -3.39
C TYR A 221 -20.26 -25.21 -3.96
N PRO A 222 -20.83 -25.38 -5.16
CA PRO A 222 -20.84 -26.67 -5.83
C PRO A 222 -19.42 -27.16 -6.13
N ALA A 223 -19.28 -28.46 -6.33
CA ALA A 223 -17.99 -29.02 -6.74
C ALA A 223 -17.51 -28.40 -8.06
N PRO A 224 -16.20 -28.13 -8.22
CA PRO A 224 -15.69 -27.57 -9.46
C PRO A 224 -15.87 -28.51 -10.63
N VAL A 225 -16.24 -27.96 -11.78
CA VAL A 225 -16.28 -28.70 -13.05
C VAL A 225 -14.86 -28.81 -13.58
N ARG A 226 -14.30 -30.01 -13.60
CA ARG A 226 -12.95 -30.30 -14.09
C ARG A 226 -12.96 -30.73 -15.55
N ALA A 227 -11.89 -30.35 -16.24
CA ALA A 227 -11.62 -30.80 -17.60
C ALA A 227 -10.10 -30.97 -17.75
N ASP A 228 -9.69 -32.00 -18.48
CA ASP A 228 -8.30 -32.31 -18.74
C ASP A 228 -8.09 -32.91 -20.14
N GLY A 229 -6.86 -32.85 -20.60
CA GLY A 229 -6.40 -33.43 -21.86
C GLY A 229 -4.96 -33.89 -21.72
N VAL A 230 -4.37 -34.29 -22.86
CA VAL A 230 -3.00 -34.85 -22.84
C VAL A 230 -1.95 -33.93 -22.25
N ALA A 231 -2.11 -32.62 -22.44
CA ALA A 231 -1.12 -31.62 -22.02
C ALA A 231 -1.77 -30.38 -21.40
N TRP A 232 -2.89 -30.54 -20.73
CA TRP A 232 -3.56 -29.45 -20.01
C TRP A 232 -4.51 -29.97 -18.94
N GLN A 233 -4.73 -29.16 -17.92
CA GLN A 233 -5.76 -29.31 -16.89
C GLN A 233 -6.48 -28.00 -16.67
N ALA A 234 -7.76 -28.06 -16.34
CA ALA A 234 -8.57 -26.90 -16.05
C ALA A 234 -9.66 -27.24 -15.04
N PHE A 235 -10.20 -26.23 -14.40
CA PHE A 235 -11.48 -26.31 -13.71
C PHE A 235 -12.22 -24.97 -13.77
N THR A 236 -13.54 -25.07 -13.69
CA THR A 236 -14.43 -23.92 -13.49
C THR A 236 -15.11 -24.08 -12.13
N GLN A 237 -15.08 -23.02 -11.33
CA GLN A 237 -15.74 -22.94 -10.04
C GLN A 237 -16.91 -21.96 -10.12
N GLU A 238 -18.09 -22.44 -9.80
CA GLU A 238 -19.27 -21.61 -9.54
C GLU A 238 -19.20 -21.12 -8.08
N GLY A 239 -19.38 -19.81 -7.88
CA GLY A 239 -19.49 -19.17 -6.57
C GLY A 239 -20.93 -18.76 -6.26
N ALA A 240 -21.08 -17.81 -5.34
CA ALA A 240 -22.37 -17.23 -5.00
C ALA A 240 -22.82 -16.16 -6.00
N GLU A 241 -24.13 -15.86 -6.03
CA GLU A 241 -24.73 -14.75 -6.82
C GLU A 241 -24.33 -14.79 -8.30
N GLY A 242 -24.14 -16.01 -8.87
CA GLY A 242 -23.74 -16.19 -10.26
C GLY A 242 -22.28 -15.84 -10.55
N PHE A 243 -21.46 -15.54 -9.54
CA PHE A 243 -20.02 -15.38 -9.70
C PHE A 243 -19.39 -16.70 -10.17
N ARG A 244 -18.44 -16.61 -11.11
CA ARG A 244 -17.77 -17.78 -11.66
C ARG A 244 -16.35 -17.42 -12.05
N PHE A 245 -15.41 -18.32 -11.75
CA PHE A 245 -14.05 -18.23 -12.24
C PHE A 245 -13.55 -19.55 -12.81
N ALA A 246 -12.54 -19.48 -13.63
CA ALA A 246 -11.88 -20.66 -14.19
C ALA A 246 -10.36 -20.50 -14.19
N ILE A 247 -9.69 -21.64 -14.03
CA ILE A 247 -8.24 -21.75 -14.20
C ILE A 247 -7.99 -22.73 -15.35
N PHE A 248 -7.09 -22.32 -16.22
CA PHE A 248 -6.53 -23.19 -17.25
C PHE A 248 -5.01 -23.22 -17.10
N MET A 249 -4.44 -24.40 -17.14
CA MET A 249 -3.01 -24.66 -17.22
C MET A 249 -2.72 -25.60 -18.37
N GLY A 250 -1.88 -25.18 -19.31
CA GLY A 250 -1.38 -26.02 -20.38
C GLY A 250 0.14 -26.16 -20.30
N TRP A 251 0.68 -27.25 -20.88
CA TRP A 251 2.12 -27.47 -20.94
C TRP A 251 2.57 -28.15 -22.23
N ARG A 252 3.86 -28.10 -22.48
CA ARG A 252 4.52 -28.82 -23.55
C ARG A 252 5.92 -29.23 -23.15
N GLU A 253 6.43 -30.28 -23.74
CA GLU A 253 7.79 -30.72 -23.61
C GLU A 253 8.55 -30.52 -24.93
N ARG A 254 9.75 -29.97 -24.85
CA ARG A 254 10.61 -29.80 -26.01
C ARG A 254 12.08 -29.88 -25.60
N LYS A 255 12.83 -30.84 -26.18
CA LYS A 255 14.29 -30.96 -26.02
C LYS A 255 14.76 -31.02 -24.56
N GLY A 256 14.06 -31.75 -23.68
CA GLY A 256 14.44 -31.89 -22.26
C GLY A 256 14.06 -30.69 -21.39
N GLU A 257 13.31 -29.72 -21.91
CA GLU A 257 12.69 -28.66 -21.15
C GLU A 257 11.16 -28.81 -21.16
N TRP A 258 10.57 -28.82 -19.97
CA TRP A 258 9.13 -28.77 -19.77
C TRP A 258 8.71 -27.32 -19.55
N LEU A 259 7.76 -26.86 -20.32
CA LEU A 259 7.22 -25.49 -20.27
C LEU A 259 5.73 -25.53 -20.00
N ALA A 260 5.25 -24.78 -19.02
CA ALA A 260 3.84 -24.59 -18.75
C ALA A 260 3.46 -23.11 -18.66
N ALA A 261 2.18 -22.83 -18.89
CA ALA A 261 1.56 -21.55 -18.62
C ALA A 261 0.17 -21.75 -18.02
N TRP A 262 -0.20 -20.84 -17.11
CA TRP A 262 -1.53 -20.80 -16.53
C TRP A 262 -2.13 -19.40 -16.59
N SER A 263 -3.45 -19.32 -16.53
CA SER A 263 -4.20 -18.09 -16.34
C SER A 263 -5.46 -18.35 -15.54
N ILE A 264 -5.94 -17.30 -14.88
CA ILE A 264 -7.20 -17.26 -14.15
C ILE A 264 -8.07 -16.18 -14.80
N ALA A 265 -9.33 -16.49 -15.06
CA ALA A 265 -10.30 -15.53 -15.53
C ALA A 265 -11.61 -15.64 -14.76
N THR A 266 -12.37 -14.57 -14.71
CA THR A 266 -13.67 -14.50 -14.05
C THR A 266 -14.76 -14.10 -15.05
N ASN A 267 -16.02 -14.36 -14.70
CA ASN A 267 -17.14 -13.93 -15.54
C ASN A 267 -17.37 -12.40 -15.53
N ARG A 268 -16.59 -11.64 -14.76
CA ARG A 268 -16.50 -10.16 -14.87
C ARG A 268 -15.77 -9.72 -16.15
N GLU A 269 -14.93 -10.59 -16.72
CA GLU A 269 -14.19 -10.33 -17.97
C GLU A 269 -14.94 -10.82 -19.22
N GLY A 270 -15.95 -11.66 -19.06
CA GLY A 270 -16.75 -12.23 -20.15
C GLY A 270 -17.47 -13.48 -19.72
N THR A 271 -18.45 -13.91 -20.52
CA THR A 271 -19.38 -14.99 -20.16
C THR A 271 -18.74 -16.38 -20.08
N ASP A 272 -17.55 -16.58 -20.68
CA ASP A 272 -16.81 -17.84 -20.68
C ASP A 272 -15.39 -17.65 -20.12
N PRO A 273 -15.22 -17.69 -18.79
CA PRO A 273 -13.92 -17.52 -18.17
C PRO A 273 -12.92 -18.63 -18.52
N LEU A 274 -13.38 -19.85 -18.77
CA LEU A 274 -12.47 -20.94 -19.13
C LEU A 274 -11.82 -20.69 -20.50
N ARG A 275 -12.61 -20.27 -21.49
CA ARG A 275 -12.10 -19.89 -22.80
C ARG A 275 -11.08 -18.75 -22.69
N ILE A 276 -11.37 -17.71 -21.91
CA ILE A 276 -10.47 -16.56 -21.72
C ILE A 276 -9.15 -17.01 -21.09
N ALA A 277 -9.19 -17.79 -20.01
CA ALA A 277 -8.00 -18.30 -19.34
C ALA A 277 -7.17 -19.19 -20.26
N ARG A 278 -7.82 -20.07 -21.04
CA ARG A 278 -7.18 -20.95 -22.01
C ARG A 278 -6.46 -20.16 -23.10
N GLU A 279 -7.14 -19.21 -23.75
CA GLU A 279 -6.55 -18.41 -24.83
C GLU A 279 -5.31 -17.62 -24.35
N ARG A 280 -5.33 -17.11 -23.12
CA ARG A 280 -4.19 -16.41 -22.52
C ARG A 280 -2.99 -17.34 -22.29
N ALA A 281 -3.24 -18.48 -21.65
CA ALA A 281 -2.18 -19.45 -21.36
C ALA A 281 -1.59 -20.06 -22.65
N GLU A 282 -2.41 -20.41 -23.65
CA GLU A 282 -1.96 -20.92 -24.94
C GLU A 282 -1.13 -19.90 -25.72
N ARG A 283 -1.52 -18.60 -25.71
CA ARG A 283 -0.70 -17.54 -26.31
C ARG A 283 0.67 -17.42 -25.63
N ALA A 284 0.72 -17.48 -24.30
CA ALA A 284 1.98 -17.44 -23.56
C ALA A 284 2.86 -18.66 -23.87
N LEU A 285 2.27 -19.86 -23.96
CA LEU A 285 2.99 -21.08 -24.39
C LEU A 285 3.57 -20.92 -25.81
N LEU A 286 2.80 -20.38 -26.74
CA LEU A 286 3.27 -20.14 -28.11
C LEU A 286 4.42 -19.11 -28.15
N ALA A 287 4.33 -18.04 -27.36
CA ALA A 287 5.39 -17.05 -27.25
C ALA A 287 6.68 -17.62 -26.66
N GLY A 288 6.55 -18.52 -25.68
CA GLY A 288 7.68 -19.15 -24.97
C GLY A 288 8.23 -18.29 -23.82
N PHE A 289 8.90 -18.97 -22.89
CA PHE A 289 9.35 -18.34 -21.63
C PHE A 289 10.28 -17.17 -21.87
N ASP A 290 11.31 -17.33 -22.69
CA ASP A 290 12.36 -16.30 -22.90
C ASP A 290 11.80 -14.98 -23.46
N ARG A 291 10.83 -15.09 -24.41
CA ARG A 291 10.19 -13.90 -24.98
C ARG A 291 9.30 -13.20 -23.95
N MET A 292 8.56 -13.95 -23.16
CA MET A 292 7.73 -13.40 -22.10
C MET A 292 8.59 -12.80 -20.99
N GLU A 293 9.69 -13.46 -20.61
CA GLU A 293 10.64 -12.94 -19.64
C GLU A 293 11.27 -11.61 -20.09
N GLN A 294 11.56 -11.43 -21.38
CA GLN A 294 12.10 -10.19 -21.88
C GLN A 294 11.15 -9.00 -21.64
N SER A 295 9.86 -9.13 -21.92
CA SER A 295 8.86 -8.08 -21.68
C SER A 295 8.57 -7.90 -20.19
N HIS A 296 8.60 -8.96 -19.40
CA HIS A 296 8.52 -8.93 -17.94
C HIS A 296 9.67 -8.11 -17.35
N ARG A 297 10.91 -8.40 -17.74
CA ARG A 297 12.10 -7.68 -17.29
C ARG A 297 12.07 -6.20 -17.68
N ALA A 298 11.65 -5.88 -18.89
CA ALA A 298 11.58 -4.48 -19.36
C ALA A 298 10.59 -3.65 -18.53
N TRP A 299 9.46 -4.26 -18.10
CA TRP A 299 8.53 -3.57 -17.22
C TRP A 299 9.13 -3.31 -15.83
N TRP A 300 9.77 -4.34 -15.21
CA TRP A 300 10.38 -4.20 -13.89
C TRP A 300 11.57 -3.22 -13.92
N GLU A 301 12.36 -3.20 -14.97
CA GLU A 301 13.42 -2.20 -15.14
C GLU A 301 12.82 -0.78 -15.15
N THR A 302 11.74 -0.56 -15.88
CA THR A 302 11.03 0.73 -15.91
C THR A 302 10.50 1.10 -14.53
N TYR A 303 9.94 0.15 -13.80
CA TYR A 303 9.44 0.32 -12.43
C TYR A 303 10.59 0.76 -11.49
N TRP A 304 11.70 0.05 -11.49
CA TRP A 304 12.85 0.34 -10.62
C TRP A 304 13.58 1.64 -10.96
N ARG A 305 13.49 2.11 -12.20
CA ARG A 305 14.06 3.40 -12.61
C ARG A 305 13.29 4.61 -12.07
N LYS A 306 12.19 4.42 -11.34
CA LYS A 306 11.41 5.51 -10.74
C LYS A 306 12.08 6.10 -9.50
N SER A 307 12.68 5.27 -8.64
CA SER A 307 13.41 5.74 -7.44
C SER A 307 14.35 4.67 -6.89
N SER A 308 15.33 5.08 -6.08
CA SER A 308 16.23 4.17 -5.37
C SER A 308 16.80 4.80 -4.11
N VAL A 309 17.24 3.98 -3.17
CA VAL A 309 17.91 4.39 -1.93
C VAL A 309 19.24 3.66 -1.77
N ARG A 310 20.18 4.26 -1.01
CA ARG A 310 21.39 3.63 -0.51
C ARG A 310 21.57 4.03 0.95
N LEU A 311 21.50 3.04 1.83
CA LEU A 311 21.52 3.24 3.27
C LEU A 311 22.73 2.49 3.89
N PRO A 312 23.34 3.02 4.97
CA PRO A 312 24.39 2.28 5.66
C PRO A 312 23.85 1.10 6.49
N ASN A 313 22.55 1.13 6.84
CA ASN A 313 21.88 0.01 7.50
C ASN A 313 21.35 -0.97 6.44
N PRO A 314 21.98 -2.14 6.26
CA PRO A 314 21.63 -3.08 5.20
C PRO A 314 20.25 -3.74 5.42
N VAL A 315 19.79 -3.82 6.68
CA VAL A 315 18.47 -4.36 7.00
C VAL A 315 17.40 -3.44 6.44
N LEU A 316 17.51 -2.13 6.70
CA LEU A 316 16.55 -1.14 6.24
C LEU A 316 16.63 -0.91 4.72
N GLU A 317 17.84 -0.94 4.14
CA GLU A 317 17.98 -0.86 2.68
C GLU A 317 17.27 -2.03 2.00
N ARG A 318 17.54 -3.26 2.44
CA ARG A 318 16.91 -4.47 1.92
C ARG A 318 15.38 -4.43 2.12
N GLN A 319 14.93 -4.00 3.30
CA GLN A 319 13.49 -3.90 3.61
C GLN A 319 12.80 -2.92 2.65
N TRP A 320 13.37 -1.73 2.41
CA TRP A 320 12.80 -0.78 1.47
C TRP A 320 12.63 -1.37 0.06
N TYR A 321 13.64 -2.07 -0.46
CA TYR A 321 13.58 -2.70 -1.78
C TYR A 321 12.53 -3.83 -1.83
N LEU A 322 12.44 -4.66 -0.80
CA LEU A 322 11.43 -5.71 -0.72
C LEU A 322 10.00 -5.15 -0.67
N GLU A 323 9.80 -4.03 0.01
CA GLU A 323 8.49 -3.39 0.08
C GLU A 323 8.10 -2.72 -1.25
N GLN A 324 9.04 -2.06 -1.92
CA GLN A 324 8.79 -1.55 -3.26
C GLN A 324 8.50 -2.70 -4.24
N TYR A 325 9.20 -3.83 -4.14
CA TYR A 325 8.88 -5.03 -4.91
C TYR A 325 7.45 -5.50 -4.68
N LYS A 326 7.07 -5.70 -3.41
CA LYS A 326 5.71 -6.15 -3.06
C LYS A 326 4.65 -5.16 -3.53
N PHE A 327 4.90 -3.85 -3.42
CA PHE A 327 3.99 -2.84 -3.94
C PHE A 327 3.81 -2.98 -5.46
N GLY A 328 4.90 -3.08 -6.20
CA GLY A 328 4.87 -3.33 -7.63
C GLY A 328 4.23 -4.66 -8.04
N ALA A 329 4.29 -5.70 -7.21
CA ALA A 329 3.66 -6.99 -7.45
C ALA A 329 2.17 -7.03 -7.09
N ALA A 330 1.72 -6.16 -6.16
CA ALA A 330 0.37 -6.21 -5.58
C ALA A 330 -0.56 -5.10 -6.08
N SER A 331 -0.04 -3.99 -6.63
CA SER A 331 -0.82 -2.82 -7.01
C SER A 331 -0.60 -2.43 -8.46
N ARG A 332 -1.67 -2.35 -9.23
CA ARG A 332 -1.71 -1.92 -10.64
C ARG A 332 -2.99 -1.16 -10.92
N ARG A 333 -2.87 -0.03 -11.60
CA ARG A 333 -4.04 0.70 -12.09
C ARG A 333 -4.88 -0.18 -13.01
N GLY A 334 -6.22 -0.06 -12.89
CA GLY A 334 -7.18 -0.88 -13.64
C GLY A 334 -7.51 -2.22 -12.98
N HIS A 335 -6.94 -2.47 -11.81
CA HIS A 335 -7.25 -3.64 -10.97
C HIS A 335 -7.66 -3.19 -9.56
N PRO A 336 -8.39 -4.03 -8.80
CA PRO A 336 -8.71 -3.75 -7.41
C PRO A 336 -7.46 -3.47 -6.57
N PRO A 337 -7.58 -2.64 -5.52
CA PRO A 337 -6.45 -2.26 -4.68
C PRO A 337 -5.97 -3.39 -3.76
N ILE A 338 -4.90 -3.10 -3.02
CA ILE A 338 -4.32 -4.00 -2.01
C ILE A 338 -5.34 -4.20 -0.88
N THR A 339 -5.70 -5.47 -0.62
CA THR A 339 -6.40 -5.94 0.57
C THR A 339 -5.41 -6.29 1.67
N LEU A 340 -5.86 -6.84 2.81
CA LEU A 340 -4.97 -7.27 3.89
C LEU A 340 -3.83 -8.17 3.40
N GLN A 341 -4.10 -9.15 2.50
CA GLN A 341 -3.12 -10.06 1.92
C GLN A 341 -2.85 -9.83 0.43
N ALA A 342 -3.47 -8.81 -0.19
CA ALA A 342 -3.39 -8.50 -1.62
C ALA A 342 -3.72 -9.72 -2.52
N VAL A 343 -2.77 -10.09 -3.39
CA VAL A 343 -2.86 -11.23 -4.32
C VAL A 343 -2.21 -12.50 -3.77
N TRP A 344 -2.04 -12.62 -2.45
CA TRP A 344 -1.39 -13.76 -1.77
C TRP A 344 -2.29 -14.36 -0.69
N THR A 345 -3.43 -14.86 -1.11
CA THR A 345 -4.46 -15.42 -0.23
C THR A 345 -4.02 -16.77 0.36
N ALA A 346 -4.57 -17.11 1.52
CA ALA A 346 -4.26 -18.34 2.25
C ALA A 346 -4.45 -19.61 1.41
N ASP A 347 -3.51 -20.53 1.50
CA ASP A 347 -3.59 -21.89 0.90
C ASP A 347 -3.52 -22.95 2.03
N ASN A 348 -4.49 -22.88 2.93
CA ASN A 348 -4.64 -23.77 4.09
C ASN A 348 -6.06 -24.28 4.28
N GLU A 349 -6.89 -24.24 3.23
CA GLU A 349 -8.29 -24.66 3.23
C GLU A 349 -9.22 -23.79 4.10
N GLN A 350 -8.73 -22.63 4.53
CA GLN A 350 -9.50 -21.67 5.36
C GLN A 350 -9.77 -20.38 4.60
N ILE A 351 -10.77 -19.66 5.04
CA ILE A 351 -11.01 -18.27 4.70
C ILE A 351 -9.80 -17.45 5.15
N PRO A 352 -9.32 -16.48 4.36
CA PRO A 352 -8.17 -15.67 4.75
C PRO A 352 -8.42 -14.92 6.07
N PRO A 353 -7.35 -14.65 6.84
CA PRO A 353 -7.45 -13.87 8.06
C PRO A 353 -8.21 -12.57 7.83
N TRP A 354 -9.16 -12.25 8.74
CA TRP A 354 -10.07 -11.11 8.63
C TRP A 354 -10.75 -11.01 7.27
N LYS A 355 -11.08 -12.17 6.67
CA LYS A 355 -11.77 -12.27 5.36
C LYS A 355 -10.97 -11.71 4.19
N GLY A 356 -9.70 -11.31 4.40
CA GLY A 356 -8.89 -10.64 3.39
C GLY A 356 -9.49 -9.31 2.93
N ASP A 357 -10.14 -8.57 3.83
CA ASP A 357 -10.98 -7.43 3.52
C ASP A 357 -10.18 -6.14 3.18
N TYR A 358 -10.91 -5.10 2.78
CA TYR A 358 -10.44 -3.72 2.77
C TYR A 358 -10.69 -3.14 4.15
N HIS A 359 -9.64 -3.09 4.97
CA HIS A 359 -9.69 -2.62 6.34
C HIS A 359 -9.27 -1.15 6.41
N HIS A 360 -10.23 -0.25 6.69
CA HIS A 360 -10.04 1.20 6.61
C HIS A 360 -9.84 1.87 7.98
N ASP A 361 -9.48 1.14 9.00
CA ASP A 361 -9.10 1.70 10.29
C ASP A 361 -7.62 2.09 10.37
N LEU A 362 -6.78 1.51 9.50
CA LEU A 362 -5.41 1.92 9.16
C LEU A 362 -4.83 1.12 7.96
N ASN A 363 -5.16 -0.17 7.80
CA ASN A 363 -4.42 -1.13 6.97
C ASN A 363 -4.35 -0.72 5.50
N THR A 364 -5.49 -0.45 4.89
CA THR A 364 -5.51 -0.07 3.46
C THR A 364 -4.80 1.27 3.24
N GLN A 365 -4.96 2.23 4.15
CA GLN A 365 -4.30 3.53 4.06
C GLN A 365 -2.77 3.40 4.15
N LEU A 366 -2.27 2.65 5.15
CA LEU A 366 -0.83 2.43 5.34
C LEU A 366 -0.21 1.74 4.12
N SER A 367 -0.96 0.84 3.47
CA SER A 367 -0.50 0.12 2.28
C SER A 367 -0.16 1.03 1.11
N TYR A 368 -0.74 2.23 1.06
CA TYR A 368 -0.51 3.18 -0.03
C TYR A 368 0.41 4.36 0.33
N TRP A 369 0.86 4.50 1.58
CA TRP A 369 1.77 5.59 1.94
C TRP A 369 3.07 5.64 1.13
N PRO A 370 3.76 4.52 0.82
CA PRO A 370 5.06 4.60 0.15
C PRO A 370 4.98 5.01 -1.31
N CYS A 371 3.82 4.93 -1.95
CA CYS A 371 3.70 5.23 -3.39
C CYS A 371 3.94 6.71 -3.72
N TYR A 372 3.69 7.61 -2.77
CA TYR A 372 3.84 9.04 -2.99
C TYR A 372 5.30 9.44 -3.07
N ALA A 373 6.04 9.35 -1.97
CA ALA A 373 7.46 9.69 -1.94
C ALA A 373 8.32 8.70 -2.74
N GLY A 374 7.92 7.42 -2.83
CA GLY A 374 8.55 6.39 -3.66
C GLY A 374 8.41 6.59 -5.17
N ASN A 375 7.67 7.62 -5.62
CA ASN A 375 7.47 7.94 -7.02
C ASN A 375 6.71 6.87 -7.83
N HIS A 376 5.75 6.17 -7.18
CA HIS A 376 4.90 5.12 -7.77
C HIS A 376 3.42 5.55 -7.83
N LEU A 377 3.17 6.80 -8.26
CA LEU A 377 1.81 7.37 -8.28
C LEU A 377 0.85 6.60 -9.19
N GLU A 378 1.36 6.04 -10.32
CA GLU A 378 0.52 5.29 -11.26
C GLU A 378 0.03 3.98 -10.65
N GLU A 379 0.90 3.26 -9.94
CA GLU A 379 0.52 2.04 -9.23
C GLU A 379 -0.46 2.36 -8.08
N GLY A 380 -0.26 3.51 -7.41
CA GLY A 380 -1.17 4.01 -6.36
C GLY A 380 -2.58 4.36 -6.85
N MET A 381 -2.76 4.57 -8.17
CA MET A 381 -4.08 4.88 -8.74
C MET A 381 -5.10 3.75 -8.61
N SER A 382 -4.67 2.49 -8.43
CA SER A 382 -5.61 1.38 -8.19
C SER A 382 -6.56 1.67 -7.02
N TYR A 383 -6.03 2.27 -5.93
CA TYR A 383 -6.82 2.63 -4.76
C TYR A 383 -7.76 3.81 -5.02
N LEU A 384 -7.24 4.85 -5.65
CA LEU A 384 -8.02 6.06 -5.92
C LEU A 384 -9.13 5.85 -6.95
N ASP A 385 -8.86 5.06 -7.98
CA ASP A 385 -9.87 4.69 -8.98
C ASP A 385 -10.96 3.82 -8.33
N TRP A 386 -10.59 2.82 -7.51
CA TRP A 386 -11.56 1.98 -6.80
C TRP A 386 -12.42 2.76 -5.80
N LEU A 387 -11.84 3.63 -4.98
CA LEU A 387 -12.59 4.50 -4.06
C LEU A 387 -13.55 5.42 -4.82
N TRP A 388 -13.14 5.90 -5.97
CA TRP A 388 -13.99 6.74 -6.81
C TRP A 388 -15.13 5.95 -7.45
N ASP A 389 -14.87 4.77 -7.94
CA ASP A 389 -15.86 3.94 -8.64
C ASP A 389 -16.88 3.34 -7.68
N THR A 390 -16.49 3.05 -6.43
CA THR A 390 -17.38 2.51 -5.40
C THR A 390 -18.09 3.57 -4.56
N ARG A 391 -17.85 4.86 -4.80
CA ARG A 391 -18.40 5.93 -3.96
C ARG A 391 -19.93 6.02 -3.96
N GLU A 392 -20.60 5.63 -5.05
CA GLU A 392 -22.07 5.59 -5.09
C GLU A 392 -22.62 4.59 -4.08
N ASN A 393 -22.05 3.39 -4.04
CA ASN A 393 -22.40 2.38 -3.05
C ASN A 393 -22.17 2.87 -1.61
N CYS A 394 -21.10 3.60 -1.39
CA CYS A 394 -20.81 4.21 -0.09
C CYS A 394 -21.78 5.35 0.26
N ARG A 395 -22.23 6.17 -0.72
CA ARG A 395 -23.29 7.18 -0.51
C ARG A 395 -24.63 6.53 -0.12
N ASP A 396 -25.02 5.46 -0.83
CA ASP A 396 -26.24 4.71 -0.53
C ASP A 396 -26.19 4.14 0.87
N TRP A 397 -25.02 3.57 1.28
CA TRP A 397 -24.82 3.12 2.64
C TRP A 397 -24.89 4.29 3.65
N THR A 398 -24.25 5.43 3.37
CA THR A 398 -24.28 6.62 4.22
C THR A 398 -25.72 7.11 4.42
N GLN A 399 -26.49 7.22 3.35
CA GLN A 399 -27.88 7.63 3.38
C GLN A 399 -28.76 6.62 4.15
N ARG A 400 -28.55 5.33 3.96
CA ARG A 400 -29.33 4.27 4.62
C ARG A 400 -29.02 4.17 6.10
N PHE A 401 -27.74 4.16 6.48
CA PHE A 401 -27.30 3.95 7.85
C PHE A 401 -27.37 5.23 8.68
N PHE A 402 -26.77 6.33 8.23
CA PHE A 402 -26.72 7.60 8.94
C PHE A 402 -27.92 8.50 8.67
N ARG A 403 -28.64 8.30 7.58
CA ARG A 403 -29.73 9.18 7.10
C ARG A 403 -29.28 10.63 6.87
N LEU A 404 -28.04 10.81 6.45
CA LEU A 404 -27.39 12.10 6.24
C LEU A 404 -26.86 12.22 4.80
N PRO A 405 -26.74 13.45 4.27
CA PRO A 405 -26.15 13.70 2.96
C PRO A 405 -24.62 13.53 2.99
N GLY A 406 -24.02 13.44 1.80
CA GLY A 406 -22.58 13.38 1.61
C GLY A 406 -22.07 11.95 1.52
N LEU A 407 -20.81 11.76 1.83
CA LEU A 407 -20.09 10.49 1.69
C LEU A 407 -19.40 10.11 2.99
N ASN A 408 -19.71 8.93 3.50
CA ASN A 408 -18.84 8.18 4.40
C ASN A 408 -18.57 6.81 3.80
N VAL A 409 -17.56 6.11 4.32
CA VAL A 409 -17.13 4.79 3.83
C VAL A 409 -17.14 3.83 5.01
N PRO A 410 -17.63 2.59 4.84
CA PRO A 410 -17.53 1.56 5.88
C PRO A 410 -16.07 1.32 6.27
N MET A 411 -15.79 1.08 7.54
CA MET A 411 -14.42 0.83 8.00
C MET A 411 -13.90 -0.55 7.56
N THR A 412 -14.80 -1.48 7.22
CA THR A 412 -14.49 -2.78 6.61
C THR A 412 -15.37 -2.99 5.38
N GLY A 413 -14.75 -3.36 4.27
CA GLY A 413 -15.46 -3.47 2.99
C GLY A 413 -15.05 -4.69 2.16
N ASP A 414 -15.98 -5.13 1.30
CA ASP A 414 -15.72 -6.12 0.26
C ASP A 414 -15.20 -5.45 -1.03
N LEU A 415 -15.11 -6.21 -2.13
CA LEU A 415 -14.69 -5.73 -3.45
C LEU A 415 -15.50 -4.52 -3.95
N ASN A 416 -16.78 -4.42 -3.56
CA ASN A 416 -17.66 -3.32 -3.93
C ASN A 416 -17.66 -2.17 -2.90
N ASN A 417 -16.78 -2.24 -1.90
CA ASN A 417 -16.76 -1.35 -0.74
C ASN A 417 -18.07 -1.36 0.04
N SER A 418 -18.75 -2.51 0.05
CA SER A 418 -19.95 -2.75 0.86
C SER A 418 -19.53 -3.16 2.26
N GLN A 419 -20.27 -2.68 3.27
CA GLN A 419 -20.07 -3.05 4.66
C GLN A 419 -20.12 -4.57 4.84
N ILE A 420 -19.09 -5.14 5.46
CA ILE A 420 -19.02 -6.56 5.80
C ILE A 420 -19.12 -6.87 7.30
N GLY A 421 -19.08 -5.84 8.12
CA GLY A 421 -19.11 -5.95 9.57
C GLY A 421 -17.72 -5.90 10.19
N GLY A 422 -17.62 -6.39 11.39
CA GLY A 422 -16.43 -6.29 12.22
C GLY A 422 -16.86 -5.95 13.65
N TRP A 423 -16.01 -5.30 14.38
CA TRP A 423 -16.40 -4.75 15.67
C TRP A 423 -17.38 -3.58 15.49
N ARG A 424 -18.29 -3.40 16.46
CA ARG A 424 -19.36 -2.38 16.40
C ARG A 424 -18.88 -0.99 16.04
N GLN A 425 -17.74 -0.56 16.58
CA GLN A 425 -17.20 0.77 16.31
C GLN A 425 -16.83 0.96 14.84
N TYR A 426 -16.53 -0.09 14.10
CA TYR A 426 -16.23 0.01 12.67
C TYR A 426 -17.43 0.48 11.86
N THR A 427 -18.62 0.19 12.33
CA THR A 427 -19.85 0.63 11.70
C THR A 427 -20.12 2.12 11.96
N HIS A 428 -19.90 2.61 13.20
CA HIS A 428 -20.26 4.00 13.51
C HIS A 428 -19.16 5.04 13.27
N SER A 429 -17.95 4.65 12.86
CA SER A 429 -16.88 5.61 12.55
C SER A 429 -17.33 6.63 11.51
N ALA A 430 -17.39 7.88 11.92
CA ALA A 430 -17.83 8.97 11.06
C ALA A 430 -16.71 9.55 10.18
N THR A 431 -15.46 9.24 10.48
CA THR A 431 -14.30 9.91 9.88
C THR A 431 -13.52 9.04 8.89
N THR A 432 -14.00 7.83 8.59
CA THR A 432 -13.34 6.92 7.65
C THR A 432 -13.12 7.60 6.29
N ALA A 433 -14.17 8.18 5.68
CA ALA A 433 -14.04 8.86 4.40
C ALA A 433 -13.04 10.05 4.44
N ALA A 434 -12.88 10.71 5.59
CA ALA A 434 -11.91 11.79 5.75
C ALA A 434 -10.47 11.28 5.65
N TRP A 435 -10.17 10.11 6.24
CA TRP A 435 -8.84 9.51 6.10
C TRP A 435 -8.57 9.06 4.67
N LEU A 436 -9.57 8.44 4.02
CA LEU A 436 -9.45 8.03 2.62
C LEU A 436 -9.29 9.23 1.68
N ALA A 437 -9.96 10.34 1.96
CA ALA A 437 -9.84 11.59 1.22
C ALA A 437 -8.40 12.14 1.24
N GLN A 438 -7.61 11.83 2.27
CA GLN A 438 -6.19 12.19 2.33
C GLN A 438 -5.40 11.64 1.14
N HIS A 439 -5.72 10.44 0.65
CA HIS A 439 -5.03 9.84 -0.49
C HIS A 439 -5.30 10.60 -1.80
N PHE A 440 -6.51 11.13 -2.00
CA PHE A 440 -6.81 12.04 -3.11
C PHE A 440 -6.05 13.36 -3.00
N TYR A 441 -5.99 13.92 -1.79
CA TYR A 441 -5.21 15.12 -1.52
C TYR A 441 -3.70 14.89 -1.76
N LEU A 442 -3.13 13.80 -1.25
CA LEU A 442 -1.73 13.45 -1.45
C LEU A 442 -1.40 13.25 -2.92
N HIS A 443 -2.24 12.53 -3.68
CA HIS A 443 -2.02 12.37 -5.10
C HIS A 443 -1.97 13.72 -5.84
N TRP A 444 -2.89 14.64 -5.53
CA TRP A 444 -2.83 16.01 -6.05
C TRP A 444 -1.53 16.71 -5.66
N LYS A 445 -1.18 16.70 -4.39
CA LYS A 445 0.03 17.41 -3.89
C LYS A 445 1.31 16.89 -4.52
N TYR A 446 1.42 15.57 -4.77
CA TYR A 446 2.59 14.95 -5.34
C TYR A 446 2.62 14.96 -6.86
N SER A 447 1.47 14.95 -7.54
CA SER A 447 1.40 14.95 -9.02
C SER A 447 1.31 16.34 -9.64
N GLY A 448 0.75 17.32 -8.93
CA GLY A 448 0.40 18.63 -9.48
C GLY A 448 -0.63 18.56 -10.61
N ASP A 449 -1.42 17.48 -10.72
CA ASP A 449 -2.40 17.28 -11.77
C ASP A 449 -3.68 18.08 -11.50
N ARG A 450 -3.80 19.23 -12.16
CA ARG A 450 -4.98 20.12 -12.00
C ARG A 450 -6.29 19.51 -12.52
N ARG A 451 -6.23 18.54 -13.44
CA ARG A 451 -7.41 17.83 -13.89
C ARG A 451 -7.89 16.88 -12.78
N PHE A 452 -6.99 16.13 -12.19
CA PHE A 452 -7.29 15.25 -11.05
C PHE A 452 -7.82 16.06 -9.85
N LEU A 453 -7.21 17.22 -9.56
CA LEU A 453 -7.70 18.14 -8.52
C LEU A 453 -9.18 18.47 -8.74
N ARG A 454 -9.54 18.94 -9.95
CA ARG A 454 -10.88 19.40 -10.27
C ARG A 454 -11.91 18.28 -10.37
N GLU A 455 -11.53 17.14 -10.95
CA GLU A 455 -12.47 16.08 -11.33
C GLU A 455 -12.57 14.97 -10.29
N ARG A 456 -11.60 14.86 -9.37
CA ARG A 456 -11.50 13.77 -8.40
C ARG A 456 -11.24 14.26 -6.97
N ALA A 457 -10.13 14.95 -6.71
CA ALA A 457 -9.72 15.27 -5.35
C ALA A 457 -10.71 16.19 -4.65
N TYR A 458 -11.00 17.36 -5.23
CA TYR A 458 -11.93 18.29 -4.61
C TYR A 458 -13.36 17.73 -4.46
N PRO A 459 -13.96 17.09 -5.47
CA PRO A 459 -15.28 16.48 -5.31
C PRO A 459 -15.33 15.43 -4.19
N TYR A 460 -14.32 14.55 -4.06
CA TYR A 460 -14.30 13.53 -3.01
C TYR A 460 -14.19 14.14 -1.61
N LEU A 461 -13.24 15.08 -1.42
CA LEU A 461 -13.10 15.80 -0.14
C LEU A 461 -14.39 16.56 0.22
N ARG A 462 -14.98 17.25 -0.76
CA ARG A 462 -16.22 18.02 -0.56
C ARG A 462 -17.39 17.15 -0.10
N GLU A 463 -17.55 15.96 -0.68
CA GLU A 463 -18.63 15.05 -0.30
C GLU A 463 -18.43 14.51 1.13
N ALA A 464 -17.20 14.15 1.50
CA ALA A 464 -16.87 13.76 2.88
C ALA A 464 -17.08 14.93 3.85
N ALA A 465 -16.73 16.16 3.46
CA ALA A 465 -16.95 17.36 4.27
C ALA A 465 -18.44 17.66 4.48
N VAL A 466 -19.29 17.46 3.47
CA VAL A 466 -20.76 17.60 3.59
C VAL A 466 -21.32 16.62 4.63
N PHE A 467 -20.86 15.37 4.62
CA PHE A 467 -21.29 14.40 5.62
C PHE A 467 -20.85 14.79 7.04
N LEU A 468 -19.57 15.16 7.21
CA LEU A 468 -19.07 15.56 8.53
C LEU A 468 -19.72 16.86 9.04
N GLU A 469 -20.00 17.82 8.18
CA GLU A 469 -20.76 19.02 8.57
C GLU A 469 -22.15 18.65 9.09
N ALA A 470 -22.83 17.70 8.43
CA ALA A 470 -24.17 17.25 8.80
C ALA A 470 -24.21 16.47 10.11
N ILE A 471 -23.32 15.46 10.28
CA ILE A 471 -23.32 14.62 11.50
C ILE A 471 -22.87 15.38 12.75
N THR A 472 -22.10 16.46 12.59
CA THR A 472 -21.61 17.32 13.67
C THR A 472 -22.41 18.61 13.84
N ALA A 473 -23.56 18.76 13.18
CA ALA A 473 -24.34 20.02 13.17
C ALA A 473 -24.82 20.48 14.54
N ARG A 474 -24.99 19.56 15.49
CA ARG A 474 -25.39 19.90 16.87
C ARG A 474 -24.23 20.55 17.62
N LYS A 475 -24.53 21.63 18.35
CA LYS A 475 -23.55 22.30 19.22
C LYS A 475 -23.74 21.92 20.68
N GLY A 476 -22.65 21.78 21.39
CA GLY A 476 -22.58 21.57 22.83
C GLY A 476 -22.78 22.87 23.62
N PRO A 477 -22.81 22.78 24.97
CA PRO A 477 -22.94 23.96 25.85
C PRO A 477 -21.80 24.96 25.71
N ASP A 478 -20.62 24.50 25.26
CA ASP A 478 -19.42 25.29 24.98
C ASP A 478 -19.46 26.03 23.63
N GLY A 479 -20.52 25.83 22.85
CA GLY A 479 -20.71 26.44 21.54
C GLY A 479 -20.00 25.72 20.39
N PHE A 480 -19.20 24.71 20.66
CA PHE A 480 -18.54 23.89 19.64
C PHE A 480 -19.49 22.83 19.08
N ARG A 481 -19.20 22.37 17.87
CA ARG A 481 -19.87 21.21 17.27
C ARG A 481 -19.62 19.97 18.12
N THR A 482 -20.56 19.02 18.05
CA THR A 482 -20.46 17.73 18.77
C THR A 482 -20.70 16.59 17.79
N ILE A 483 -20.31 15.38 18.20
CA ILE A 483 -20.58 14.13 17.50
C ILE A 483 -21.39 13.21 18.42
N PRO A 484 -22.43 12.49 17.92
CA PRO A 484 -23.22 11.62 18.76
C PRO A 484 -22.42 10.49 19.44
N LEU A 485 -21.52 9.84 18.69
CA LEU A 485 -20.57 8.83 19.15
C LEU A 485 -19.22 9.06 18.47
N SER A 486 -18.15 9.02 19.25
CA SER A 486 -16.76 9.05 18.80
C SER A 486 -16.01 7.88 19.40
N ALA A 487 -15.13 7.27 18.62
CA ALA A 487 -14.23 6.22 19.09
C ALA A 487 -12.90 6.34 18.39
N SER A 488 -11.83 5.91 19.06
CA SER A 488 -10.53 5.76 18.41
C SER A 488 -10.31 4.28 18.08
N PRO A 489 -9.85 3.93 16.85
CA PRO A 489 -9.77 2.53 16.45
C PRO A 489 -9.09 1.65 17.48
N GLU A 490 -9.80 0.60 17.78
CA GLU A 490 -9.50 -0.56 18.60
C GLU A 490 -9.19 -0.32 20.09
N TYR A 491 -9.21 0.92 20.60
CA TYR A 491 -9.04 1.13 22.03
C TYR A 491 -10.11 0.40 22.83
N TYR A 492 -9.70 -0.23 23.93
CA TYR A 492 -10.53 -1.04 24.86
C TYR A 492 -11.28 -2.18 24.14
N ASP A 493 -10.69 -2.77 23.09
CA ASP A 493 -11.28 -3.85 22.28
C ASP A 493 -12.72 -3.55 21.82
N ASN A 494 -12.96 -2.29 21.47
CA ASN A 494 -14.27 -1.80 21.01
C ASN A 494 -15.44 -1.99 21.98
N ARG A 495 -15.16 -2.18 23.25
CA ARG A 495 -16.22 -2.21 24.25
C ARG A 495 -16.94 -0.87 24.34
N PRO A 496 -18.19 -0.81 24.86
CA PRO A 496 -18.94 0.45 24.98
C PRO A 496 -18.20 1.56 25.74
N GLU A 497 -17.27 1.21 26.62
CA GLU A 497 -16.42 2.15 27.36
C GLU A 497 -15.45 2.94 26.45
N ALA A 498 -15.22 2.44 25.23
CA ALA A 498 -14.43 3.13 24.19
C ALA A 498 -15.25 4.12 23.35
N TRP A 499 -16.56 4.27 23.64
CA TRP A 499 -17.46 5.11 22.89
C TRP A 499 -17.75 6.39 23.67
N PHE A 500 -17.31 7.51 23.12
CA PHE A 500 -17.34 8.80 23.79
C PHE A 500 -18.40 9.72 23.19
N LYS A 501 -18.99 10.58 24.03
CA LYS A 501 -19.87 11.67 23.62
C LYS A 501 -19.09 12.96 23.29
N THR A 502 -17.78 12.94 23.50
CA THR A 502 -16.82 13.98 23.10
C THR A 502 -15.94 13.45 21.97
N PHE A 503 -15.40 14.32 21.13
CA PHE A 503 -14.46 13.89 20.10
C PHE A 503 -13.26 13.16 20.70
N THR A 504 -12.86 12.04 20.09
CA THR A 504 -11.49 11.55 20.25
C THR A 504 -10.54 12.43 19.46
N ASN A 505 -9.28 12.52 19.86
CA ASN A 505 -8.26 13.24 19.05
C ASN A 505 -8.08 12.60 17.66
N TYR A 506 -8.42 11.32 17.49
CA TYR A 506 -8.49 10.65 16.19
C TYR A 506 -9.53 11.31 15.27
N ASP A 507 -10.79 11.36 15.69
CA ASP A 507 -11.86 11.97 14.89
C ASP A 507 -11.59 13.47 14.70
N LEU A 508 -11.17 14.16 15.76
CA LEU A 508 -10.89 15.58 15.71
C LEU A 508 -9.77 15.94 14.73
N ALA A 509 -8.72 15.13 14.68
CA ALA A 509 -7.62 15.33 13.73
C ALA A 509 -8.09 15.17 12.28
N LEU A 510 -8.87 14.14 11.99
CA LEU A 510 -9.40 13.88 10.65
C LEU A 510 -10.40 14.96 10.22
N ILE A 511 -11.29 15.38 11.12
CA ILE A 511 -12.26 16.45 10.85
C ILE A 511 -11.55 17.77 10.57
N ARG A 512 -10.64 18.19 11.44
CA ARG A 512 -9.91 19.47 11.28
C ARG A 512 -9.07 19.45 10.00
N TRP A 513 -8.41 18.33 9.73
CA TRP A 513 -7.64 18.16 8.51
C TRP A 513 -8.53 18.25 7.26
N LEU A 514 -9.67 17.53 7.24
CA LEU A 514 -10.52 17.48 6.06
C LEU A 514 -11.07 18.87 5.69
N PHE A 515 -11.59 19.63 6.66
CA PHE A 515 -12.11 20.97 6.39
C PHE A 515 -11.01 21.94 5.95
N ALA A 516 -9.81 21.88 6.56
CA ALA A 516 -8.67 22.68 6.14
C ALA A 516 -8.22 22.34 4.72
N ALA A 517 -8.07 21.06 4.41
CA ALA A 517 -7.69 20.59 3.08
C ALA A 517 -8.73 20.90 2.01
N THR A 518 -10.02 20.74 2.35
CA THR A 518 -11.12 21.07 1.39
C THR A 518 -11.14 22.57 1.09
N ALA A 519 -10.91 23.43 2.09
CA ALA A 519 -10.79 24.88 1.89
C ALA A 519 -9.56 25.23 1.01
N GLU A 520 -8.42 24.59 1.25
CA GLU A 520 -7.20 24.76 0.43
C GLU A 520 -7.45 24.38 -1.03
N LEU A 521 -8.08 23.23 -1.28
CA LEU A 521 -8.39 22.80 -2.65
C LEU A 521 -9.42 23.70 -3.33
N ALA A 522 -10.37 24.28 -2.59
CA ALA A 522 -11.31 25.27 -3.11
C ALA A 522 -10.59 26.55 -3.53
N ASP A 523 -9.59 27.03 -2.75
CA ASP A 523 -8.76 28.17 -3.15
C ASP A 523 -7.96 27.88 -4.42
N GLU A 524 -7.35 26.72 -4.51
CA GLU A 524 -6.63 26.26 -5.71
C GLU A 524 -7.52 26.26 -6.96
N LEU A 525 -8.80 25.95 -6.80
CA LEU A 525 -9.81 25.96 -7.85
C LEU A 525 -10.47 27.32 -8.05
N LYS A 526 -10.11 28.33 -7.27
CA LYS A 526 -10.71 29.68 -7.29
C LYS A 526 -12.21 29.66 -6.98
N LEU A 527 -12.60 28.90 -5.96
CA LEU A 527 -13.96 28.79 -5.42
C LEU A 527 -14.05 29.50 -4.05
N PRO A 528 -13.99 30.83 -3.97
CA PRO A 528 -13.84 31.54 -2.70
C PRO A 528 -15.04 31.35 -1.75
N GLY A 529 -16.24 31.16 -2.28
CA GLY A 529 -17.43 30.88 -1.47
C GLY A 529 -17.35 29.55 -0.74
N ASP A 530 -16.90 28.49 -1.41
CA ASP A 530 -16.67 27.18 -0.82
C ASP A 530 -15.53 27.23 0.20
N ALA A 531 -14.42 27.88 -0.14
CA ALA A 531 -13.28 28.03 0.77
C ALA A 531 -13.68 28.75 2.08
N ALA A 532 -14.45 29.82 1.97
CA ALA A 532 -14.97 30.55 3.14
C ALA A 532 -15.90 29.69 4.00
N ARG A 533 -16.81 28.92 3.37
CA ARG A 533 -17.69 27.96 4.07
C ARG A 533 -16.89 26.97 4.91
N TRP A 534 -15.93 26.28 4.30
CA TRP A 534 -15.18 25.23 4.98
C TRP A 534 -14.33 25.78 6.13
N ARG A 535 -13.77 26.98 5.98
CA ARG A 535 -13.06 27.66 7.10
C ARG A 535 -14.02 28.06 8.22
N ALA A 536 -15.23 28.53 7.90
CA ALA A 536 -16.23 28.85 8.90
C ALA A 536 -16.65 27.61 9.70
N VAL A 537 -16.89 26.48 9.02
CA VAL A 537 -17.22 25.22 9.68
C VAL A 537 -16.06 24.75 10.54
N LEU A 538 -14.80 24.81 10.06
CA LEU A 538 -13.61 24.45 10.81
C LEU A 538 -13.46 25.21 12.11
N ALA A 539 -13.79 26.49 12.11
CA ALA A 539 -13.71 27.37 13.30
C ALA A 539 -14.71 26.99 14.41
N GLU A 540 -15.69 26.13 14.12
CA GLU A 540 -16.68 25.67 15.10
C GLU A 540 -16.28 24.38 15.83
N PHE A 541 -15.04 23.85 15.61
CA PHE A 541 -14.53 22.67 16.32
C PHE A 541 -13.54 23.05 17.43
N PRO A 542 -13.49 22.27 18.52
CA PRO A 542 -12.53 22.51 19.61
C PRO A 542 -11.09 22.23 19.14
N ASP A 543 -10.13 22.70 19.94
CA ASP A 543 -8.73 22.32 19.80
C ASP A 543 -8.47 20.90 20.31
N PHE A 544 -7.26 20.37 20.02
CA PHE A 544 -6.84 19.07 20.49
C PHE A 544 -6.80 19.01 22.02
N TYR A 545 -7.18 17.86 22.55
CA TYR A 545 -7.13 17.59 23.98
C TYR A 545 -5.72 17.15 24.39
N LEU A 546 -5.10 17.90 25.27
CA LEU A 546 -3.75 17.67 25.75
C LEU A 546 -3.76 17.37 27.26
N ALA A 547 -2.85 16.51 27.68
CA ALA A 547 -2.52 16.33 29.10
C ALA A 547 -1.72 17.54 29.63
N ASP A 548 -1.57 17.67 30.94
CA ASP A 548 -0.74 18.71 31.57
C ASP A 548 0.73 18.64 31.08
N THR A 549 1.20 17.46 30.72
CA THR A 549 2.53 17.24 30.11
C THR A 549 2.63 17.81 28.71
N GLY A 550 1.52 18.08 28.03
CA GLY A 550 1.41 18.45 26.64
C GLY A 550 1.21 17.26 25.70
N ALA A 551 1.14 16.03 26.19
CA ALA A 551 0.87 14.84 25.35
C ALA A 551 -0.57 14.83 24.83
N LEU A 552 -0.78 14.32 23.62
CA LEU A 552 -2.13 14.12 23.05
C LEU A 552 -2.88 13.05 23.83
N LEU A 553 -4.09 13.40 24.28
CA LEU A 553 -5.00 12.48 24.97
C LEU A 553 -5.76 11.59 23.99
N LEU A 554 -6.41 10.53 24.47
CA LEU A 554 -7.37 9.76 23.70
C LEU A 554 -8.61 10.60 23.35
N THR A 555 -9.21 11.20 24.37
CA THR A 555 -10.29 12.20 24.28
C THR A 555 -10.19 13.13 25.48
N LYS A 556 -11.14 14.08 25.61
CA LYS A 556 -11.19 15.03 26.72
C LYS A 556 -11.10 14.31 28.07
N ASP A 557 -10.15 14.67 28.89
CA ASP A 557 -9.93 14.14 30.25
C ASP A 557 -9.63 12.62 30.32
N HIS A 558 -9.33 11.98 29.17
CA HIS A 558 -9.02 10.55 29.11
C HIS A 558 -7.65 10.31 28.46
N PRO A 559 -6.60 10.11 29.25
CA PRO A 559 -5.29 9.71 28.73
C PRO A 559 -5.33 8.26 28.21
N VAL A 560 -4.39 7.94 27.31
CA VAL A 560 -4.09 6.53 26.99
C VAL A 560 -3.46 5.89 28.24
N LYS A 561 -4.02 4.79 28.72
CA LYS A 561 -3.63 4.18 30.02
C LYS A 561 -2.79 2.91 29.87
N GLU A 562 -2.78 2.31 28.69
CA GLU A 562 -2.10 1.03 28.43
C GLU A 562 -1.39 1.06 27.07
N SER A 563 -0.46 0.14 26.89
CA SER A 563 0.13 -0.13 25.57
C SER A 563 -1.00 -0.44 24.57
N HIS A 564 -0.91 0.15 23.38
CA HIS A 564 -1.92 -0.09 22.35
C HIS A 564 -1.29 -0.04 20.96
N ARG A 565 -1.76 -0.91 20.07
CA ARG A 565 -1.21 -1.08 18.71
C ARG A 565 -1.50 0.08 17.75
N HIS A 566 -2.62 0.82 17.94
CA HIS A 566 -2.99 1.98 17.14
C HIS A 566 -2.49 3.27 17.77
N PHE A 567 -1.86 4.15 16.97
CA PHE A 567 -1.46 5.50 17.38
C PHE A 567 -2.43 6.55 16.83
N SER A 568 -3.69 6.19 16.71
CA SER A 568 -4.74 7.02 16.13
C SER A 568 -4.90 8.38 16.84
N HIS A 569 -4.66 8.46 18.15
CA HIS A 569 -4.62 9.73 18.88
C HIS A 569 -3.48 10.66 18.45
N LEU A 570 -2.45 10.16 17.74
CA LEU A 570 -1.32 10.92 17.20
C LEU A 570 -1.47 11.29 15.73
N MET A 571 -2.63 11.07 15.13
CA MET A 571 -2.92 11.39 13.71
C MET A 571 -2.59 12.84 13.34
N ALA A 572 -2.76 13.76 14.28
CA ALA A 572 -2.43 15.18 14.08
C ALA A 572 -0.93 15.40 13.78
N ILE A 573 -0.02 14.53 14.27
CA ILE A 573 1.42 14.55 13.97
C ILE A 573 1.68 13.83 12.64
N HIS A 574 1.30 12.55 12.54
CA HIS A 574 1.44 11.74 11.34
C HIS A 574 0.24 10.80 11.19
N PRO A 575 -0.41 10.72 10.02
CA PRO A 575 0.03 11.25 8.72
C PRO A 575 -0.45 12.68 8.39
N LEU A 576 -1.30 13.32 9.21
CA LEU A 576 -2.03 14.55 8.82
C LEU A 576 -1.17 15.82 8.89
N GLY A 577 -0.11 15.86 9.70
CA GLY A 577 0.81 17.00 9.81
C GLY A 577 0.15 18.29 10.29
N LEU A 578 -0.88 18.20 11.12
CA LEU A 578 -1.56 19.35 11.75
C LEU A 578 -0.73 19.96 12.89
N ILE A 579 0.09 19.12 13.53
CA ILE A 579 1.08 19.50 14.52
C ILE A 579 2.44 19.10 13.95
N ASP A 580 3.27 20.09 13.60
CA ASP A 580 4.57 19.87 12.97
C ASP A 580 5.70 20.45 13.81
N TRP A 581 6.86 19.83 13.75
CA TRP A 581 8.06 20.28 14.47
C TRP A 581 8.45 21.73 14.18
N SER A 582 8.11 22.24 13.01
CA SER A 582 8.37 23.62 12.58
C SER A 582 7.39 24.64 13.16
N ASP A 583 6.29 24.23 13.80
CA ASP A 583 5.26 25.12 14.32
C ASP A 583 5.64 25.81 15.64
N GLY A 584 6.87 25.62 16.12
CA GLY A 584 7.39 26.29 17.33
C GLY A 584 7.47 25.36 18.54
N ASP A 585 7.74 25.97 19.71
CA ASP A 585 8.10 25.20 20.91
C ASP A 585 6.93 24.44 21.52
N ASP A 586 5.70 24.93 21.40
CA ASP A 586 4.51 24.25 21.90
C ASP A 586 4.24 22.97 21.09
N ALA A 587 4.34 23.01 19.76
CA ALA A 587 4.23 21.84 18.93
C ALA A 587 5.33 20.80 19.20
N ARG A 588 6.57 21.28 19.38
CA ARG A 588 7.70 20.41 19.75
C ARG A 588 7.49 19.75 21.11
N ARG A 589 6.95 20.50 22.09
CA ARG A 589 6.59 19.96 23.41
C ARG A 589 5.54 18.86 23.28
N THR A 590 4.46 19.12 22.52
CA THR A 590 3.39 18.14 22.29
C THR A 590 3.92 16.88 21.62
N ILE A 591 4.74 16.99 20.56
CA ILE A 591 5.34 15.86 19.88
C ILE A 591 6.24 15.05 20.83
N ARG A 592 7.14 15.71 21.57
CA ARG A 592 8.03 15.03 22.53
C ARG A 592 7.26 14.35 23.66
N ALA A 593 6.28 15.03 24.24
CA ALA A 593 5.48 14.51 25.33
C ALA A 593 4.66 13.27 24.87
N SER A 594 4.10 13.33 23.67
CA SER A 594 3.34 12.20 23.10
C SER A 594 4.22 10.99 22.80
N LEU A 595 5.45 11.21 22.29
CA LEU A 595 6.42 10.11 22.10
C LEU A 595 6.90 9.52 23.43
N ALA A 596 7.15 10.36 24.43
CA ALA A 596 7.54 9.93 25.77
C ALA A 596 6.41 9.12 26.44
N ASP A 597 5.15 9.45 26.17
CA ASP A 597 3.99 8.71 26.68
C ASP A 597 3.90 7.31 26.05
N LEU A 598 4.17 7.17 24.74
CA LEU A 598 4.30 5.86 24.10
C LEU A 598 5.43 5.02 24.72
N ASP A 599 6.60 5.63 24.97
CA ASP A 599 7.74 4.95 25.61
C ASP A 599 7.37 4.46 27.02
N ARG A 600 6.67 5.28 27.79
CA ARG A 600 6.20 4.96 29.16
C ARG A 600 5.19 3.81 29.17
N LEU A 601 4.27 3.78 28.18
CA LEU A 601 3.25 2.74 28.08
C LEU A 601 3.83 1.41 27.58
N GLY A 602 4.96 1.45 26.90
CA GLY A 602 5.66 0.27 26.38
C GLY A 602 5.01 -0.39 25.18
N THR A 603 5.58 -1.52 24.77
CA THR A 603 5.25 -2.18 23.49
C THR A 603 4.46 -3.48 23.65
N ASP A 604 4.01 -3.80 24.85
CA ASP A 604 3.37 -5.09 25.19
C ASP A 604 2.22 -5.48 24.23
N LEU A 605 1.41 -4.50 23.81
CA LEU A 605 0.27 -4.72 22.92
C LEU A 605 0.46 -4.07 21.54
N TRP A 606 1.70 -3.96 21.06
CA TRP A 606 2.01 -3.47 19.73
C TRP A 606 2.02 -4.60 18.71
N CYS A 607 1.52 -4.31 17.51
CA CYS A 607 1.71 -5.12 16.32
C CYS A 607 2.92 -4.63 15.52
N GLY A 608 3.34 -5.38 14.51
CA GLY A 608 4.45 -4.97 13.66
C GLY A 608 4.23 -3.62 13.00
N TYR A 609 3.03 -3.33 12.49
CA TYR A 609 2.72 -2.04 11.91
C TYR A 609 2.85 -0.86 12.90
N SER A 610 2.73 -1.09 14.21
CA SER A 610 2.96 -0.06 15.22
C SER A 610 4.40 0.44 15.16
N PHE A 611 5.37 -0.46 15.06
CA PHE A 611 6.79 -0.10 14.92
C PHE A 611 7.06 0.63 13.59
N ALA A 612 6.45 0.18 12.49
CA ALA A 612 6.56 0.85 11.20
C ALA A 612 5.97 2.27 11.23
N TRP A 613 4.80 2.46 11.87
CA TRP A 613 4.18 3.78 12.03
C TRP A 613 4.98 4.69 12.98
N LEU A 614 5.51 4.13 14.08
CA LEU A 614 6.41 4.89 14.96
C LEU A 614 7.63 5.41 14.20
N GLY A 615 8.18 4.64 13.26
CA GLY A 615 9.25 5.09 12.38
C GLY A 615 8.92 6.41 11.67
N SER A 616 7.71 6.51 11.11
CA SER A 616 7.22 7.74 10.47
C SER A 616 7.01 8.89 11.47
N ILE A 617 6.40 8.62 12.64
CA ILE A 617 6.17 9.65 13.68
C ILE A 617 7.51 10.19 14.20
N ALA A 618 8.47 9.30 14.46
CA ALA A 618 9.81 9.69 14.92
C ALA A 618 10.57 10.51 13.86
N ALA A 619 10.45 10.14 12.58
CA ALA A 619 11.02 10.93 11.50
C ALA A 619 10.39 12.34 11.42
N ARG A 620 9.07 12.49 11.67
CA ARG A 620 8.41 13.80 11.77
C ARG A 620 8.87 14.59 12.99
N ALA A 621 9.27 13.93 14.06
CA ALA A 621 9.90 14.54 15.23
C ALA A 621 11.40 14.85 15.03
N LEU A 622 11.96 14.59 13.86
CA LEU A 622 13.39 14.68 13.52
C LEU A 622 14.28 13.79 14.41
N ASP A 623 13.72 12.71 14.99
CA ASP A 623 14.45 11.72 15.79
C ASP A 623 14.81 10.51 14.93
N GLY A 624 15.91 10.64 14.18
CA GLY A 624 16.40 9.59 13.29
C GLY A 624 16.82 8.31 14.01
N ALA A 625 17.32 8.41 15.22
CA ALA A 625 17.74 7.25 16.01
C ALA A 625 16.54 6.42 16.48
N LYS A 626 15.45 7.06 16.91
CA LYS A 626 14.20 6.39 17.27
C LYS A 626 13.55 5.78 16.02
N ALA A 627 13.55 6.50 14.88
CA ALA A 627 13.00 6.02 13.62
C ALA A 627 13.75 4.74 13.13
N GLU A 628 15.08 4.76 13.09
CA GLU A 628 15.90 3.60 12.74
C GLU A 628 15.58 2.39 13.62
N ARG A 629 15.60 2.55 14.94
CA ARG A 629 15.31 1.44 15.87
C ARG A 629 13.93 0.85 15.68
N ALA A 630 12.91 1.69 15.50
CA ALA A 630 11.54 1.21 15.29
C ALA A 630 11.42 0.40 14.00
N LEU A 631 11.97 0.92 12.90
CA LEU A 631 11.95 0.25 11.59
C LEU A 631 12.80 -1.03 11.57
N GLU A 632 13.91 -1.06 12.30
CA GLU A 632 14.74 -2.26 12.43
C GLU A 632 14.04 -3.34 13.26
N LEU A 633 13.36 -2.99 14.35
CA LEU A 633 12.53 -3.91 15.12
C LEU A 633 11.40 -4.48 14.28
N PHE A 634 10.70 -3.65 13.51
CA PHE A 634 9.73 -4.12 12.52
C PHE A 634 10.35 -5.19 11.60
N SER A 635 11.48 -4.86 10.96
CA SER A 635 12.10 -5.69 9.94
C SER A 635 12.68 -7.01 10.47
N THR A 636 13.06 -7.06 11.75
CA THR A 636 13.76 -8.23 12.34
C THR A 636 12.91 -9.07 13.28
N ALA A 637 11.80 -8.52 13.79
CA ALA A 637 10.96 -9.21 14.78
C ALA A 637 9.52 -9.45 14.29
N PHE A 638 9.03 -8.67 13.34
CA PHE A 638 7.64 -8.74 12.90
C PHE A 638 7.49 -9.09 11.42
N THR A 639 8.51 -9.73 10.85
CA THR A 639 8.45 -10.23 9.47
C THR A 639 8.83 -11.70 9.40
N LEU A 640 8.20 -12.43 8.48
CA LEU A 640 8.57 -13.80 8.12
C LEU A 640 9.82 -13.80 7.23
N ARG A 641 10.35 -14.98 6.91
CA ARG A 641 11.57 -15.14 6.09
C ARG A 641 11.42 -14.55 4.66
N ASN A 642 10.20 -14.45 4.13
CA ASN A 642 9.88 -13.78 2.88
C ASN A 642 9.59 -12.28 3.06
N SER A 643 9.81 -11.76 4.24
CA SER A 643 9.52 -10.41 4.68
C SER A 643 8.03 -10.02 4.70
N PHE A 644 7.10 -10.97 4.68
CA PHE A 644 5.71 -10.66 5.01
C PHE A 644 5.59 -10.23 6.48
N HIS A 645 4.93 -9.11 6.70
CA HIS A 645 4.65 -8.61 8.04
C HIS A 645 3.70 -9.53 8.79
N CYS A 646 4.01 -9.83 10.04
CA CYS A 646 3.11 -10.47 10.98
C CYS A 646 2.72 -9.48 12.10
N ASN A 647 1.48 -9.58 12.54
CA ASN A 647 1.02 -8.76 13.66
C ASN A 647 1.78 -9.05 14.94
N GLY A 648 2.08 -10.32 15.23
CA GLY A 648 2.81 -10.74 16.43
C GLY A 648 4.32 -10.82 16.27
N ASP A 649 5.06 -10.74 17.39
CA ASP A 649 6.51 -10.92 17.47
C ASP A 649 6.92 -12.35 17.09
N GLN A 650 7.65 -12.49 16.00
CA GLN A 650 8.17 -13.76 15.49
C GLN A 650 9.60 -14.07 15.96
N SER A 651 10.26 -13.12 16.65
CA SER A 651 11.65 -13.27 17.10
C SER A 651 11.81 -14.07 18.38
N GLY A 652 10.74 -14.22 19.16
CA GLY A 652 10.77 -14.83 20.49
C GLY A 652 11.50 -14.00 21.56
N LYS A 653 11.82 -12.73 21.28
CA LYS A 653 12.52 -11.84 22.21
C LYS A 653 11.59 -11.05 23.13
N GLY A 654 10.26 -11.15 22.94
CA GLY A 654 9.29 -10.52 23.80
C GLY A 654 9.13 -9.00 23.57
N TYR A 655 9.28 -8.54 22.33
CA TYR A 655 9.00 -7.14 21.99
C TYR A 655 7.51 -6.82 22.03
N SER A 656 6.65 -7.82 21.96
CA SER A 656 5.21 -7.73 22.17
C SER A 656 4.69 -8.99 22.86
N LYS A 657 3.56 -8.90 23.54
CA LYS A 657 2.80 -10.05 24.02
C LYS A 657 2.01 -10.73 22.90
N PHE A 658 1.76 -10.03 21.79
CA PHE A 658 1.21 -10.66 20.62
C PHE A 658 2.27 -11.49 19.91
N THR A 659 1.95 -12.76 19.64
CA THR A 659 2.84 -13.72 18.96
C THR A 659 2.13 -14.42 17.81
N TYR A 660 0.87 -14.05 17.51
CA TYR A 660 0.11 -14.67 16.42
C TYR A 660 0.67 -14.29 15.05
N ARG A 661 0.56 -15.25 14.14
CA ARG A 661 1.31 -15.30 12.89
C ARG A 661 0.61 -14.74 11.64
N PRO A 662 -0.73 -14.60 11.55
CA PRO A 662 -1.33 -14.20 10.29
C PRO A 662 -0.67 -12.95 9.72
N PHE A 663 -0.32 -12.99 8.42
CA PHE A 663 0.29 -11.85 7.79
C PHE A 663 -0.76 -10.89 7.23
N THR A 664 -0.43 -9.62 7.28
CA THR A 664 -1.10 -8.50 6.62
C THR A 664 -0.03 -7.56 6.08
N LEU A 665 -0.32 -6.73 5.10
CA LEU A 665 0.74 -6.04 4.34
C LEU A 665 0.97 -4.57 4.73
N GLU A 666 0.09 -3.99 5.53
CA GLU A 666 0.18 -2.57 5.92
C GLU A 666 1.48 -2.21 6.61
N GLY A 667 1.97 -3.06 7.51
CA GLY A 667 3.25 -2.84 8.21
C GLY A 667 4.43 -2.80 7.25
N ASN A 668 4.41 -3.65 6.22
CA ASN A 668 5.39 -3.67 5.16
C ASN A 668 5.50 -2.31 4.48
N PHE A 669 4.39 -1.83 3.94
CA PHE A 669 4.35 -0.59 3.17
C PHE A 669 4.58 0.64 4.06
N ALA A 670 4.07 0.63 5.30
CA ALA A 670 4.35 1.68 6.27
C ALA A 670 5.86 1.78 6.62
N ALA A 671 6.58 0.65 6.67
CA ALA A 671 8.03 0.65 6.90
C ALA A 671 8.78 1.34 5.76
N ALA A 672 8.42 1.07 4.50
CA ALA A 672 9.01 1.79 3.37
C ALA A 672 8.72 3.29 3.43
N ALA A 673 7.50 3.69 3.80
CA ALA A 673 7.14 5.09 3.99
C ALA A 673 7.94 5.73 5.13
N GLY A 674 8.15 5.03 6.25
CA GLY A 674 8.98 5.50 7.36
C GLY A 674 10.43 5.78 6.95
N ILE A 675 11.03 4.89 6.16
CA ILE A 675 12.37 5.09 5.58
C ILE A 675 12.38 6.32 4.66
N GLN A 676 11.33 6.52 3.85
CA GLN A 676 11.22 7.69 2.98
C GLN A 676 11.08 8.98 3.79
N GLU A 677 10.33 9.00 4.90
CA GLU A 677 10.22 10.16 5.81
C GLU A 677 11.55 10.53 6.47
N MET A 678 12.44 9.55 6.74
CA MET A 678 13.81 9.81 7.23
C MET A 678 14.66 10.51 6.18
N LEU A 679 14.43 10.24 4.89
CA LEU A 679 15.25 10.71 3.77
C LEU A 679 14.75 12.04 3.18
N LEU A 680 13.43 12.18 3.03
CA LEU A 680 12.81 13.31 2.33
C LEU A 680 11.47 13.68 2.95
N LYS A 681 11.37 14.89 3.49
CA LYS A 681 10.14 15.48 4.00
C LYS A 681 9.72 16.65 3.11
N SER A 682 8.45 16.72 2.70
CA SER A 682 7.98 17.78 1.79
C SER A 682 6.61 18.35 2.13
N HIS A 683 5.95 17.88 3.16
CA HIS A 683 4.70 18.49 3.62
C HIS A 683 4.94 19.92 4.15
N ARG A 684 3.88 20.72 4.23
CA ARG A 684 3.98 22.17 4.57
C ARG A 684 4.68 23.03 3.50
N GLY A 685 4.81 22.52 2.24
CA GLY A 685 5.32 23.29 1.12
C GLY A 685 6.83 23.57 1.15
N LYS A 686 7.58 22.85 2.00
CA LYS A 686 9.04 22.94 2.11
C LYS A 686 9.68 21.59 1.94
N ILE A 687 10.76 21.51 1.16
CA ILE A 687 11.54 20.29 0.95
C ILE A 687 12.68 20.27 1.96
N LEU A 688 12.75 19.23 2.78
CA LEU A 688 13.84 18.92 3.68
C LEU A 688 14.51 17.62 3.23
N VAL A 689 15.81 17.68 3.00
CA VAL A 689 16.64 16.56 2.59
C VAL A 689 17.36 16.01 3.83
N PHE A 690 17.28 14.70 4.06
CA PHE A 690 17.85 14.01 5.21
C PHE A 690 17.39 14.57 6.56
N PRO A 691 16.09 14.82 6.76
CA PRO A 691 15.61 15.51 7.97
C PRO A 691 15.80 14.69 9.26
N ALA A 692 15.83 13.35 9.18
CA ALA A 692 15.81 12.47 10.34
C ALA A 692 16.76 11.27 10.15
N LEU A 693 18.05 11.56 9.91
CA LEU A 693 19.06 10.50 9.88
C LEU A 693 19.74 10.34 11.24
N PRO A 694 20.02 9.12 11.70
CA PRO A 694 20.89 8.89 12.85
C PRO A 694 22.28 9.46 12.61
N GLU A 695 22.96 9.87 13.67
CA GLU A 695 24.34 10.36 13.57
C GLU A 695 25.33 9.33 13.01
N SER A 696 25.04 8.03 13.20
CA SER A 696 25.78 6.91 12.65
C SER A 696 25.75 6.84 11.12
N TRP A 697 24.70 7.38 10.47
CA TRP A 697 24.56 7.36 9.03
C TRP A 697 25.42 8.44 8.36
N LYS A 698 26.72 8.17 8.27
CA LYS A 698 27.66 9.11 7.62
C LYS A 698 27.46 9.18 6.12
N ASP A 699 27.11 8.06 5.49
CA ASP A 699 26.91 7.93 4.06
C ASP A 699 25.50 7.44 3.78
N ALA A 700 24.75 8.18 2.98
CA ALA A 700 23.41 7.82 2.52
C ALA A 700 23.11 8.53 1.21
N SER A 701 22.27 7.93 0.38
CA SER A 701 21.78 8.61 -0.83
C SER A 701 20.39 8.09 -1.21
N PHE A 702 19.68 8.93 -1.92
CA PHE A 702 18.46 8.55 -2.62
C PHE A 702 18.39 9.25 -3.97
N THR A 703 17.68 8.61 -4.90
CA THR A 703 17.53 9.14 -6.26
C THR A 703 16.06 9.18 -6.63
N THR A 704 15.63 10.34 -7.13
CA THR A 704 14.29 10.63 -7.65
C THR A 704 13.13 10.23 -6.73
N LEU A 705 13.32 10.36 -5.39
CA LEU A 705 12.17 10.40 -4.50
C LEU A 705 11.32 11.64 -4.83
N ARG A 706 10.01 11.47 -4.71
CA ARG A 706 9.06 12.52 -5.08
C ARG A 706 8.70 13.38 -3.88
N ALA A 707 8.69 14.69 -4.08
CA ALA A 707 8.22 15.70 -3.12
C ALA A 707 6.91 16.33 -3.59
N GLN A 708 6.15 16.92 -2.66
CA GLN A 708 4.96 17.71 -2.99
C GLN A 708 5.31 18.88 -3.92
N GLY A 709 4.39 19.25 -4.81
CA GLY A 709 4.61 20.23 -5.87
C GLY A 709 5.16 19.61 -7.16
N ALA A 710 5.11 18.28 -7.30
CA ALA A 710 5.62 17.52 -8.45
C ALA A 710 7.14 17.72 -8.66
N PHE A 711 7.90 17.71 -7.57
CA PHE A 711 9.36 17.76 -7.62
C PHE A 711 9.95 16.37 -7.43
N LEU A 712 10.92 16.01 -8.28
CA LEU A 712 11.75 14.82 -8.09
C LEU A 712 13.07 15.27 -7.47
N VAL A 713 13.41 14.65 -6.34
CA VAL A 713 14.56 15.03 -5.52
C VAL A 713 15.54 13.86 -5.45
N SER A 714 16.82 14.16 -5.64
CA SER A 714 17.91 13.23 -5.38
C SER A 714 18.94 13.89 -4.48
N ALA A 715 19.56 13.12 -3.58
CA ALA A 715 20.58 13.67 -2.70
C ALA A 715 21.65 12.65 -2.33
N VAL A 716 22.85 13.15 -2.07
CA VAL A 716 24.01 12.38 -1.62
C VAL A 716 24.56 13.00 -0.36
N ARG A 717 24.75 12.18 0.68
CA ARG A 717 25.43 12.48 1.93
C ARG A 717 26.67 11.61 2.03
N ARG A 718 27.81 12.20 2.37
CA ARG A 718 29.07 11.51 2.64
C ARG A 718 29.78 12.13 3.83
N ASN A 719 30.46 11.27 4.61
CA ASN A 719 31.18 11.71 5.80
C ASN A 719 30.35 12.60 6.74
N GLY A 720 29.04 12.33 6.83
CA GLY A 720 28.13 13.09 7.69
C GLY A 720 27.68 14.46 7.13
N LYS A 721 28.00 14.79 5.87
CA LYS A 721 27.61 16.06 5.23
C LYS A 721 26.88 15.81 3.91
N THR A 722 25.89 16.61 3.62
CA THR A 722 25.25 16.60 2.30
C THR A 722 26.23 17.19 1.27
N GLU A 723 26.53 16.43 0.23
CA GLU A 723 27.44 16.86 -0.84
C GLU A 723 26.68 17.42 -2.06
N ARG A 724 25.51 16.85 -2.33
CA ARG A 724 24.76 17.17 -3.55
C ARG A 724 23.27 17.00 -3.34
N VAL A 725 22.49 17.96 -3.84
CA VAL A 725 21.03 17.89 -3.97
C VAL A 725 20.68 18.21 -5.41
N GLU A 726 19.82 17.39 -6.02
CA GLU A 726 19.23 17.63 -7.32
C GLU A 726 17.72 17.73 -7.19
N ILE A 727 17.13 18.74 -7.82
CA ILE A 727 15.66 18.92 -7.85
C ILE A 727 15.26 19.08 -9.31
N THR A 728 14.38 18.23 -9.77
CA THR A 728 13.74 18.37 -11.09
C THR A 728 12.26 18.70 -10.88
N SER A 729 11.79 19.75 -11.52
CA SER A 729 10.38 20.12 -11.48
C SER A 729 9.65 19.52 -12.68
N GLU A 730 8.60 18.72 -12.44
CA GLU A 730 7.80 18.17 -13.54
C GLU A 730 6.74 19.15 -14.06
N ARG A 731 6.26 20.06 -13.21
CA ARG A 731 5.13 20.97 -13.54
C ARG A 731 5.50 22.45 -13.52
N GLY A 732 6.71 22.79 -13.09
CA GLY A 732 7.07 24.17 -12.78
C GLY A 732 6.52 24.63 -11.43
N GLY A 733 6.78 25.88 -11.08
CA GLY A 733 6.26 26.50 -9.88
C GLY A 733 7.31 26.89 -8.85
N ARG A 734 6.81 27.29 -7.68
CA ARG A 734 7.65 27.71 -6.55
C ARG A 734 8.15 26.50 -5.78
N CYS A 735 9.46 26.34 -5.71
CA CYS A 735 10.14 25.34 -4.90
C CYS A 735 10.78 26.01 -3.67
N VAL A 736 10.52 25.51 -2.48
CA VAL A 736 11.17 25.97 -1.25
C VAL A 736 11.97 24.80 -0.69
N LEU A 737 13.30 24.97 -0.68
CA LEU A 737 14.25 24.02 -0.11
C LEU A 737 14.79 24.57 1.20
N VAL A 738 14.69 23.83 2.29
CA VAL A 738 15.52 24.10 3.46
C VAL A 738 16.90 23.54 3.15
N SER A 739 17.85 24.46 2.98
CA SER A 739 19.22 24.12 2.56
C SER A 739 19.87 23.15 3.56
N PRO A 740 20.31 21.97 3.11
CA PRO A 740 21.07 21.05 3.95
C PRO A 740 22.51 21.52 4.22
N PHE A 741 22.95 22.63 3.60
CA PHE A 741 24.28 23.20 3.75
C PHE A 741 24.31 24.28 4.84
N SER A 742 23.24 25.09 4.97
CA SER A 742 23.18 26.23 5.90
C SER A 742 21.97 26.24 6.83
N GLY A 743 20.96 25.44 6.57
CA GLY A 743 19.66 25.48 7.27
C GLY A 743 18.72 26.61 6.81
N ARG A 744 19.15 27.50 5.89
CA ARG A 744 18.33 28.60 5.40
C ARG A 744 17.31 28.14 4.35
N GLU A 745 16.19 28.83 4.23
CA GLU A 745 15.23 28.60 3.15
C GLU A 745 15.72 29.20 1.83
N LEU A 746 15.83 28.37 0.82
CA LEU A 746 16.11 28.76 -0.55
C LEU A 746 14.82 28.66 -1.35
N VAL A 747 14.46 29.76 -2.04
CA VAL A 747 13.23 29.83 -2.84
C VAL A 747 13.63 29.93 -4.31
N PHE A 748 13.11 29.00 -5.11
CA PHE A 748 13.32 28.97 -6.55
C PHE A 748 11.97 29.04 -7.28
N SER A 749 11.91 29.84 -8.34
CA SER A 749 10.89 29.69 -9.36
C SER A 749 11.46 28.76 -10.44
N MET A 750 10.79 27.66 -10.70
CA MET A 750 11.27 26.65 -11.64
C MET A 750 10.27 26.47 -12.79
N SER A 751 10.78 26.25 -13.98
CA SER A 751 9.98 25.86 -15.15
C SER A 751 9.71 24.34 -15.16
N ALA A 752 8.70 23.90 -15.89
CA ALA A 752 8.49 22.46 -16.10
C ALA A 752 9.67 21.86 -16.86
N GLY A 753 10.20 20.74 -16.37
CA GLY A 753 11.40 20.08 -16.86
C GLY A 753 12.72 20.70 -16.36
N GLU A 754 12.68 21.85 -15.67
CA GLU A 754 13.90 22.46 -15.13
C GLU A 754 14.51 21.58 -14.03
N ARG A 755 15.85 21.47 -14.10
CA ARG A 755 16.66 20.76 -13.11
C ARG A 755 17.66 21.69 -12.46
N ARG A 756 17.77 21.64 -11.14
CA ARG A 756 18.76 22.35 -10.34
C ARG A 756 19.65 21.38 -9.58
N ILE A 757 20.94 21.68 -9.57
CA ILE A 757 21.96 20.94 -8.84
C ILE A 757 22.60 21.89 -7.85
N LEU A 758 22.63 21.51 -6.58
CA LEU A 758 23.22 22.25 -5.49
C LEU A 758 24.30 21.40 -4.82
N THR A 759 25.49 21.94 -4.69
CA THR A 759 26.63 21.38 -3.93
C THR A 759 27.04 22.32 -2.78
N LYS A 760 26.43 23.48 -2.72
CA LYS A 760 26.52 24.54 -1.69
C LYS A 760 25.36 25.49 -1.90
N ASP A 761 25.15 26.40 -0.97
CA ASP A 761 24.18 27.46 -1.18
C ASP A 761 24.59 28.35 -2.36
N PRO A 762 23.61 28.82 -3.16
CA PRO A 762 23.88 29.87 -4.13
C PRO A 762 24.47 31.12 -3.44
N ALA A 763 25.42 31.78 -4.08
CA ALA A 763 25.91 33.06 -3.59
C ALA A 763 24.74 34.05 -3.48
N GLU A 764 24.67 34.81 -2.42
CA GLU A 764 23.73 35.93 -2.32
C GLU A 764 24.05 36.91 -3.45
N ARG A 765 23.05 37.25 -4.28
CA ARG A 765 23.15 38.27 -5.31
C ARG A 765 22.88 39.64 -4.73
#